data_5f14434457c1142dc8b21503c994bb92
#
_entry.id   5f14434457c1142dc8b21503c994bb92
#
_cell.length_a   1.000
_cell.length_b   1.000
_cell.length_c   1.000
_cell.angle_alpha   90.00
_cell.angle_beta   90.00
_cell.angle_gamma   90.00
#
_symmetry.space_group_name_H-M   'P 1'
#
loop_
_entity.id
_entity.type
_entity.pdbx_description
1 polymer ?
#
loop_
_entity_poly.entity_id
_entity_poly.type
_entity_poly.pdbx_seq_one_letter_code
_entity_poly.pdbx_strand_id
1 'polypeptide(L)'
;MSEKMYPIPFDSLMNWVTSEYAQCGDVFGVHKHYHASGKSLPIFGERIETPFGPAAGPNSQLAQNIIAAYAAGARFFEVKTVQKMDGAELAACVPRPCILAADEGYNQEWSTELTVQQAQDEYIKAWCALKIMSKVYGFGDPDGFVFNMSVGYDLDGIKGRKVNTYINNMMDAGKTAQFKECKKVLTELFPEEKDFIASISPNVSRSVTLSTLHGCPPQEIERIASYLLKEKHLHTFVKCNPTILGYKTARSILDSMGYDYIVFDEHHFNEDLQWEDAVPMFERLQKLADKQGLEFGLKLSNTFPVDTTRGELPNEEMYMSGRSLFPLTIEMCNRISRQFGGKMRISFAGGADYFNCDKLFAAGIWPITVATTILKPGGYNRLQQMVEKVEDMPYRAFSGSDPAAISDLAASALHDFHHLKAIKPLPSRKKDEQVPLLDCFTAPCKGGCPIEQDIPEYLELCRKGLYGPALRLITEKNALPFITGTICAHRCQGKCSRNFYEESVHIRETKLLAAEKGYNTLMASLRMPEPVEDKKVAIVGGGPTGIAAAYFLGREGVPTTIFERERKLGGVPRYVIPAFRISDEAIDKDVALMERYGVEVKLGKPAPSVEQLKKMGYTHILMATGAWKPGKLDIEGNVQGVIEWMKRMKKQVKPCLSGSIVVVGAGNTAMDAARVAKRMGAHATILYRRTKKFMPADEHELQLTIDEGVEFVELAAPVKQSRGKLLCDKMILGEPDESGRRSPVKSGEQFTIPCDMVISAVGEQVDAELMAANGIEMERKGPAFETNVPGVYCAGDAHRGPATVVEGIADAARFAEIVVGHPHIYDIPAEADVTEFDAQAKKGILSMASKCVCDGERCLQCSTVCENCVDSCPNRANVVIKMADGSHEIVHVDKMCNECGNCTQFCPYASEPCHDKFTLFQTKEDMDESENYGVLFEDDDMVRLRYEDGVKEYDLASCDNDLPVELEALILTVRDKYSYLYT
;
A
#
# COMPACT_ATOMS: atom_id res chain seq x y z
N MET A 1 -26.84 -10.41 1.48
CA MET A 1 -26.11 -9.24 0.94
C MET A 1 -26.37 -9.12 -0.55
N SER A 2 -26.43 -7.91 -0.99
CA SER A 2 -26.74 -7.64 -2.39
C SER A 2 -25.46 -7.60 -3.20
N GLU A 3 -25.16 -8.67 -3.95
CA GLU A 3 -24.13 -8.61 -5.02
C GLU A 3 -24.50 -7.62 -6.13
N LYS A 4 -25.65 -6.96 -6.03
CA LYS A 4 -26.22 -6.07 -7.05
C LYS A 4 -26.03 -4.61 -6.63
N MET A 5 -25.67 -3.78 -7.60
CA MET A 5 -25.68 -2.33 -7.41
C MET A 5 -27.11 -1.80 -7.37
N TYR A 6 -27.43 -1.02 -6.35
CA TYR A 6 -28.70 -0.32 -6.24
C TYR A 6 -28.50 1.19 -6.39
N PRO A 7 -29.13 1.81 -7.38
CA PRO A 7 -29.17 3.26 -7.52
C PRO A 7 -29.90 3.90 -6.33
N ILE A 8 -29.30 4.89 -5.68
CA ILE A 8 -29.94 5.66 -4.62
C ILE A 8 -31.02 6.55 -5.27
N PRO A 9 -32.28 6.61 -4.75
CA PRO A 9 -33.28 7.58 -5.20
C PRO A 9 -32.75 9.01 -5.12
N PHE A 10 -33.15 9.88 -6.03
CA PHE A 10 -32.53 11.21 -6.14
C PHE A 10 -32.82 12.12 -4.93
N ASP A 11 -33.98 12.01 -4.33
CA ASP A 11 -34.34 12.71 -3.08
C ASP A 11 -33.45 12.25 -1.93
N SER A 12 -33.28 10.94 -1.73
CA SER A 12 -32.39 10.38 -0.72
C SER A 12 -30.91 10.76 -0.98
N LEU A 13 -30.49 10.73 -2.24
CA LEU A 13 -29.14 11.13 -2.65
C LEU A 13 -28.84 12.60 -2.29
N MET A 14 -29.79 13.51 -2.60
CA MET A 14 -29.63 14.93 -2.29
C MET A 14 -29.79 15.22 -0.81
N ASN A 15 -30.68 14.49 -0.10
CA ASN A 15 -30.77 14.57 1.34
C ASN A 15 -29.44 14.17 2.02
N TRP A 16 -28.81 13.09 1.55
CA TRP A 16 -27.47 12.73 2.04
C TRP A 16 -26.47 13.86 1.82
N VAL A 17 -26.31 14.35 0.59
CA VAL A 17 -25.37 15.44 0.28
C VAL A 17 -25.58 16.67 1.15
N THR A 18 -26.84 17.10 1.31
CA THR A 18 -27.15 18.31 2.08
C THR A 18 -26.96 18.11 3.57
N SER A 19 -27.33 16.96 4.12
CA SER A 19 -27.20 16.64 5.54
C SER A 19 -25.75 16.46 5.96
N GLU A 20 -24.98 15.67 5.21
CA GLU A 20 -23.55 15.46 5.48
C GLU A 20 -22.77 16.78 5.37
N TYR A 21 -23.02 17.58 4.33
CA TYR A 21 -22.36 18.88 4.15
C TYR A 21 -22.71 19.86 5.29
N ALA A 22 -23.95 19.90 5.74
CA ALA A 22 -24.36 20.75 6.85
C ALA A 22 -23.80 20.31 8.20
N GLN A 23 -23.62 19.00 8.43
CA GLN A 23 -23.15 18.45 9.70
C GLN A 23 -21.64 18.51 9.87
N CYS A 24 -20.89 18.12 8.85
CA CYS A 24 -19.44 17.97 8.94
C CYS A 24 -18.67 18.63 7.79
N GLY A 25 -19.35 19.26 6.85
CA GLY A 25 -18.74 19.90 5.69
C GLY A 25 -18.23 18.91 4.63
N ASP A 26 -18.62 17.64 4.70
CA ASP A 26 -18.15 16.58 3.82
C ASP A 26 -19.14 16.33 2.68
N VAL A 27 -18.69 15.70 1.60
CA VAL A 27 -19.55 15.22 0.50
C VAL A 27 -19.14 13.78 0.19
N PHE A 28 -19.97 12.80 0.58
CA PHE A 28 -19.67 11.37 0.50
C PHE A 28 -18.26 11.04 1.05
N GLY A 29 -17.92 11.61 2.22
CA GLY A 29 -16.64 11.44 2.89
C GLY A 29 -15.45 12.14 2.19
N VAL A 30 -15.69 13.03 1.25
CA VAL A 30 -14.65 13.93 0.74
C VAL A 30 -14.54 15.12 1.67
N HIS A 31 -13.40 15.24 2.37
CA HIS A 31 -13.17 16.25 3.41
C HIS A 31 -12.61 17.58 2.87
N LYS A 32 -11.95 17.55 1.70
CA LYS A 32 -11.35 18.74 1.08
C LYS A 32 -11.99 18.98 -0.26
N HIS A 33 -12.72 20.11 -0.36
CA HIS A 33 -13.39 20.49 -1.59
C HIS A 33 -12.48 21.36 -2.44
N TYR A 34 -12.52 21.11 -3.75
CA TYR A 34 -11.90 22.00 -4.71
C TYR A 34 -12.82 23.18 -5.03
N HIS A 35 -12.30 24.40 -4.95
CA HIS A 35 -12.96 25.61 -5.41
C HIS A 35 -12.22 26.14 -6.64
N ALA A 36 -12.97 26.37 -7.72
CA ALA A 36 -12.38 26.73 -8.99
C ALA A 36 -11.60 28.05 -8.94
N SER A 37 -10.40 28.04 -9.54
CA SER A 37 -9.51 29.22 -9.60
C SER A 37 -9.88 30.23 -10.70
N GLY A 38 -10.95 30.02 -11.45
CA GLY A 38 -11.36 30.80 -12.60
C GLY A 38 -10.61 30.47 -13.90
N LYS A 39 -9.69 29.49 -13.89
CA LYS A 39 -9.04 28.94 -15.08
C LYS A 39 -9.94 27.92 -15.76
N SER A 40 -9.83 27.75 -17.08
CA SER A 40 -10.55 26.72 -17.81
C SER A 40 -9.87 26.32 -19.11
N LEU A 41 -10.21 25.13 -19.58
CA LEU A 41 -9.74 24.54 -20.83
C LEU A 41 -10.94 24.29 -21.77
N PRO A 42 -10.95 24.77 -23.01
CA PRO A 42 -12.03 24.54 -23.96
C PRO A 42 -11.97 23.13 -24.54
N ILE A 43 -13.08 22.41 -24.51
CA ILE A 43 -13.22 21.07 -25.06
C ILE A 43 -14.65 20.84 -25.53
N PHE A 44 -14.87 20.24 -26.72
CA PHE A 44 -16.18 19.87 -27.27
C PHE A 44 -17.19 21.02 -27.39
N GLY A 45 -16.68 22.26 -27.57
CA GLY A 45 -17.51 23.47 -27.56
C GLY A 45 -18.00 23.87 -26.16
N GLU A 46 -17.50 23.23 -25.13
CA GLU A 46 -17.73 23.46 -23.70
C GLU A 46 -16.40 23.80 -23.00
N ARG A 47 -16.34 23.80 -21.70
CA ARG A 47 -15.12 24.05 -20.93
C ARG A 47 -15.03 23.19 -19.67
N ILE A 48 -13.81 22.90 -19.23
CA ILE A 48 -13.51 22.23 -17.98
C ILE A 48 -12.57 23.11 -17.14
N GLU A 49 -12.83 23.24 -15.84
CA GLU A 49 -12.04 24.06 -14.92
C GLU A 49 -10.77 23.34 -14.46
N THR A 50 -10.72 22.02 -14.56
CA THR A 50 -9.53 21.20 -14.31
C THR A 50 -9.39 20.15 -15.40
N PRO A 51 -8.17 19.68 -15.71
CA PRO A 51 -7.96 18.67 -16.75
C PRO A 51 -8.27 17.24 -16.28
N PHE A 52 -8.77 17.04 -15.06
CA PHE A 52 -8.88 15.72 -14.41
C PHE A 52 -10.30 15.25 -14.24
N GLY A 53 -10.44 13.91 -14.11
CA GLY A 53 -11.67 13.24 -13.71
C GLY A 53 -11.55 11.72 -13.61
N PRO A 54 -12.62 11.02 -13.26
CA PRO A 54 -12.65 9.56 -13.26
C PRO A 54 -12.69 9.03 -14.69
N ALA A 55 -11.96 7.94 -14.94
CA ALA A 55 -12.11 7.15 -16.15
C ALA A 55 -13.41 6.31 -16.10
N ALA A 56 -13.83 5.77 -17.25
CA ALA A 56 -14.96 4.83 -17.33
C ALA A 56 -14.63 3.53 -16.56
N GLY A 57 -14.85 3.54 -15.27
CA GLY A 57 -14.48 2.50 -14.32
C GLY A 57 -15.42 2.44 -13.11
N PRO A 58 -15.03 1.77 -12.01
CA PRO A 58 -15.86 1.65 -10.81
C PRO A 58 -16.33 2.99 -10.25
N ASN A 59 -15.51 4.04 -10.39
CA ASN A 59 -15.74 5.37 -9.82
C ASN A 59 -16.61 6.30 -10.69
N SER A 60 -17.24 5.81 -11.74
CA SER A 60 -18.06 6.63 -12.66
C SER A 60 -19.35 5.97 -13.11
N GLN A 61 -19.86 5.01 -12.34
CA GLN A 61 -21.09 4.30 -12.70
C GLN A 61 -22.32 4.68 -11.85
N LEU A 62 -22.14 5.18 -10.64
CA LEU A 62 -23.20 5.62 -9.76
C LEU A 62 -23.12 7.15 -9.53
N ALA A 63 -24.23 7.78 -9.23
CA ALA A 63 -24.28 9.23 -9.02
C ALA A 63 -23.39 9.68 -7.85
N GLN A 64 -23.38 8.96 -6.73
CA GLN A 64 -22.54 9.28 -5.59
C GLN A 64 -21.03 9.22 -5.91
N ASN A 65 -20.58 8.31 -6.81
CA ASN A 65 -19.20 8.27 -7.25
C ASN A 65 -18.80 9.57 -7.98
N ILE A 66 -19.67 10.02 -8.89
CA ILE A 66 -19.44 11.22 -9.70
C ILE A 66 -19.49 12.47 -8.83
N ILE A 67 -20.42 12.53 -7.88
CA ILE A 67 -20.56 13.64 -6.92
C ILE A 67 -19.32 13.75 -6.05
N ALA A 68 -18.82 12.64 -5.49
CA ALA A 68 -17.60 12.63 -4.68
C ALA A 68 -16.37 13.08 -5.52
N ALA A 69 -16.24 12.61 -6.75
CA ALA A 69 -15.17 13.04 -7.65
C ALA A 69 -15.24 14.54 -7.98
N TYR A 70 -16.46 15.08 -8.18
CA TYR A 70 -16.67 16.52 -8.43
C TYR A 70 -16.24 17.37 -7.25
N ALA A 71 -16.64 17.00 -6.05
CA ALA A 71 -16.25 17.70 -4.82
C ALA A 71 -14.72 17.74 -4.66
N ALA A 72 -14.03 16.68 -5.07
CA ALA A 72 -12.57 16.58 -5.05
C ALA A 72 -11.85 17.27 -6.24
N GLY A 73 -12.58 17.93 -7.14
CA GLY A 73 -12.00 18.72 -8.23
C GLY A 73 -12.02 18.09 -9.62
N ALA A 74 -12.68 16.93 -9.81
CA ALA A 74 -12.93 16.40 -11.14
C ALA A 74 -13.82 17.34 -11.97
N ARG A 75 -13.47 17.52 -13.25
CA ARG A 75 -14.27 18.35 -14.19
C ARG A 75 -14.48 17.69 -15.54
N PHE A 76 -13.82 16.57 -15.79
CA PHE A 76 -14.06 15.74 -16.98
C PHE A 76 -14.46 14.33 -16.56
N PHE A 77 -15.73 13.97 -16.76
CA PHE A 77 -16.30 12.70 -16.31
C PHE A 77 -16.48 11.75 -17.47
N GLU A 78 -15.65 10.74 -17.58
CA GLU A 78 -15.89 9.63 -18.49
C GLU A 78 -16.77 8.61 -17.78
N VAL A 79 -18.07 8.63 -18.08
CA VAL A 79 -19.05 7.76 -17.41
C VAL A 79 -18.85 6.30 -17.82
N LYS A 80 -19.19 5.37 -16.95
CA LYS A 80 -18.97 3.92 -17.17
C LYS A 80 -19.63 3.48 -18.48
N THR A 81 -18.95 2.62 -19.23
CA THR A 81 -19.37 2.13 -20.53
C THR A 81 -20.73 1.43 -20.46
N VAL A 82 -21.61 1.78 -21.39
CA VAL A 82 -22.86 1.04 -21.64
C VAL A 82 -22.76 0.26 -22.94
N GLN A 83 -23.43 -0.90 -22.98
CA GLN A 83 -23.44 -1.78 -24.13
C GLN A 83 -24.78 -2.54 -24.22
N LYS A 84 -24.92 -3.42 -25.23
CA LYS A 84 -26.13 -4.23 -25.45
C LYS A 84 -26.42 -5.18 -24.29
N MET A 85 -25.39 -5.85 -23.78
CA MET A 85 -25.44 -6.67 -22.54
C MET A 85 -25.45 -5.77 -21.33
N ASP A 86 -26.39 -5.90 -20.41
CA ASP A 86 -26.53 -5.05 -19.24
C ASP A 86 -27.24 -5.74 -18.07
N GLY A 87 -27.27 -5.09 -16.91
CA GLY A 87 -27.96 -5.56 -15.73
C GLY A 87 -27.49 -6.96 -15.31
N ALA A 88 -28.43 -7.84 -15.00
CA ALA A 88 -28.16 -9.19 -14.51
C ALA A 88 -27.36 -10.07 -15.49
N GLU A 89 -27.51 -9.83 -16.82
CA GLU A 89 -26.73 -10.58 -17.82
C GLU A 89 -25.23 -10.27 -17.71
N LEU A 90 -24.88 -9.00 -17.49
CA LEU A 90 -23.49 -8.58 -17.31
C LEU A 90 -22.98 -8.96 -15.90
N ALA A 91 -23.77 -8.74 -14.86
CA ALA A 91 -23.40 -9.07 -13.49
C ALA A 91 -23.03 -10.55 -13.33
N ALA A 92 -23.73 -11.45 -14.02
CA ALA A 92 -23.41 -12.88 -14.03
C ALA A 92 -22.03 -13.22 -14.65
N CYS A 93 -21.43 -12.31 -15.41
CA CYS A 93 -20.10 -12.46 -16.01
C CYS A 93 -18.98 -11.83 -15.17
N VAL A 94 -19.35 -11.10 -14.12
CA VAL A 94 -18.38 -10.42 -13.24
C VAL A 94 -18.37 -11.10 -11.87
N PRO A 95 -17.42 -12.02 -11.65
CA PRO A 95 -17.34 -12.73 -10.38
C PRO A 95 -16.90 -11.80 -9.25
N ARG A 96 -17.10 -12.23 -8.00
CA ARG A 96 -16.66 -11.50 -6.80
C ARG A 96 -15.56 -12.29 -6.08
N PRO A 97 -14.54 -11.60 -5.55
CA PRO A 97 -14.18 -10.18 -5.75
C PRO A 97 -13.73 -9.89 -7.18
N CYS A 98 -13.91 -8.64 -7.66
CA CYS A 98 -13.58 -8.28 -9.04
C CYS A 98 -12.55 -7.15 -9.18
N ILE A 99 -12.08 -6.56 -8.09
CA ILE A 99 -11.07 -5.48 -8.07
C ILE A 99 -9.91 -5.85 -7.15
N LEU A 100 -8.69 -5.68 -7.67
CA LEU A 100 -7.45 -5.85 -6.93
C LEU A 100 -6.54 -4.63 -7.21
N ALA A 101 -6.56 -3.60 -6.33
CA ALA A 101 -5.85 -2.34 -6.56
C ALA A 101 -4.60 -2.12 -5.70
N ALA A 102 -4.21 -3.10 -4.86
CA ALA A 102 -3.19 -2.90 -3.83
C ALA A 102 -1.77 -2.60 -4.35
N ASP A 103 -1.37 -3.17 -5.46
CA ASP A 103 -0.05 -2.99 -6.06
C ASP A 103 -0.16 -2.51 -7.52
N GLU A 104 -0.14 -3.41 -8.51
CA GLU A 104 -0.32 -3.06 -9.92
C GLU A 104 -1.71 -2.47 -10.15
N GLY A 105 -2.71 -3.19 -9.92
CA GLY A 105 -4.10 -2.93 -10.20
C GLY A 105 -4.61 -3.90 -11.26
N TYR A 106 -5.62 -4.66 -10.87
CA TYR A 106 -6.33 -5.59 -11.74
C TYR A 106 -7.83 -5.47 -11.52
N ASN A 107 -8.60 -5.76 -12.54
CA ASN A 107 -10.06 -5.84 -12.43
C ASN A 107 -10.62 -6.84 -13.43
N GLN A 108 -11.89 -7.22 -13.24
CA GLN A 108 -12.66 -8.07 -14.15
C GLN A 108 -13.97 -7.41 -14.59
N GLU A 109 -14.11 -6.10 -14.36
CA GLU A 109 -15.30 -5.32 -14.80
C GLU A 109 -15.13 -4.78 -16.24
N TRP A 110 -16.10 -5.03 -17.11
CA TRP A 110 -16.09 -4.55 -18.51
C TRP A 110 -16.90 -3.28 -18.69
N SER A 111 -18.18 -3.35 -18.33
CA SER A 111 -19.17 -2.30 -18.51
C SER A 111 -19.94 -2.08 -17.21
N THR A 112 -20.92 -1.21 -17.21
CA THR A 112 -21.78 -1.04 -16.04
C THR A 112 -22.65 -2.28 -15.81
N GLU A 113 -22.75 -2.72 -14.58
CA GLU A 113 -23.63 -3.81 -14.14
C GLU A 113 -25.09 -3.34 -13.96
N LEU A 114 -25.33 -2.05 -14.03
CA LEU A 114 -26.67 -1.49 -14.11
C LEU A 114 -27.31 -1.80 -15.47
N THR A 115 -28.63 -1.83 -15.51
CA THR A 115 -29.30 -1.75 -16.82
C THR A 115 -28.93 -0.42 -17.49
N VAL A 116 -28.98 -0.37 -18.84
CA VAL A 116 -28.70 0.87 -19.59
C VAL A 116 -29.59 2.01 -19.13
N GLN A 117 -30.86 1.72 -18.76
CA GLN A 117 -31.80 2.72 -18.25
C GLN A 117 -31.33 3.24 -16.86
N GLN A 118 -30.98 2.37 -15.95
CA GLN A 118 -30.46 2.77 -14.63
C GLN A 118 -29.17 3.58 -14.75
N ALA A 119 -28.24 3.16 -15.60
CA ALA A 119 -27.01 3.91 -15.85
C ALA A 119 -27.28 5.32 -16.38
N GLN A 120 -28.20 5.45 -17.37
CA GLN A 120 -28.67 6.73 -17.85
C GLN A 120 -29.21 7.61 -16.71
N ASP A 121 -30.06 7.03 -15.87
CA ASP A 121 -30.72 7.77 -14.78
C ASP A 121 -29.69 8.22 -13.73
N GLU A 122 -28.67 7.38 -13.41
CA GLU A 122 -27.55 7.76 -12.54
C GLU A 122 -26.76 8.96 -13.10
N TYR A 123 -26.49 8.96 -14.40
CA TYR A 123 -25.74 10.08 -15.01
C TYR A 123 -26.57 11.37 -15.07
N ILE A 124 -27.89 11.27 -15.27
CA ILE A 124 -28.81 12.43 -15.22
C ILE A 124 -28.90 12.97 -13.77
N LYS A 125 -29.01 12.09 -12.76
CA LYS A 125 -28.99 12.48 -11.34
C LYS A 125 -27.71 13.22 -11.01
N ALA A 126 -26.56 12.64 -11.36
CA ALA A 126 -25.25 13.27 -11.12
C ALA A 126 -25.17 14.64 -11.82
N TRP A 127 -25.58 14.75 -13.09
CA TRP A 127 -25.61 16.02 -13.82
C TRP A 127 -26.38 17.10 -13.07
N CYS A 128 -27.61 16.80 -12.64
CA CYS A 128 -28.45 17.74 -11.91
C CYS A 128 -27.85 18.10 -10.54
N ALA A 129 -27.30 17.12 -9.81
CA ALA A 129 -26.66 17.33 -8.52
C ALA A 129 -25.41 18.24 -8.65
N LEU A 130 -24.54 17.99 -9.64
CA LEU A 130 -23.37 18.83 -9.85
C LEU A 130 -23.71 20.27 -10.21
N LYS A 131 -24.76 20.51 -11.02
CA LYS A 131 -25.24 21.85 -11.37
C LYS A 131 -25.67 22.62 -10.12
N ILE A 132 -26.44 22.02 -9.23
CA ILE A 132 -26.91 22.72 -8.03
C ILE A 132 -25.75 22.87 -7.01
N MET A 133 -24.91 21.89 -6.84
CA MET A 133 -23.77 21.97 -5.93
C MET A 133 -22.76 23.05 -6.34
N SER A 134 -22.48 23.20 -7.63
CA SER A 134 -21.64 24.28 -8.14
C SER A 134 -22.21 25.64 -7.76
N LYS A 135 -23.54 25.81 -7.85
CA LYS A 135 -24.23 27.06 -7.55
C LYS A 135 -24.32 27.34 -6.05
N VAL A 136 -24.74 26.34 -5.25
CA VAL A 136 -25.05 26.53 -3.83
C VAL A 136 -23.81 26.45 -2.95
N TYR A 137 -22.89 25.51 -3.23
CA TYR A 137 -21.67 25.33 -2.43
C TYR A 137 -20.45 26.06 -3.00
N GLY A 138 -20.56 26.64 -4.21
CA GLY A 138 -19.48 27.41 -4.81
C GLY A 138 -18.27 26.56 -5.21
N PHE A 139 -18.48 25.28 -5.54
CA PHE A 139 -17.38 24.39 -5.95
C PHE A 139 -16.84 24.70 -7.34
N GLY A 140 -17.54 25.49 -8.13
CA GLY A 140 -17.13 25.90 -9.46
C GLY A 140 -18.25 26.54 -10.26
N ASP A 141 -17.99 26.77 -11.54
CA ASP A 141 -19.01 27.27 -12.48
C ASP A 141 -19.95 26.12 -12.88
N PRO A 142 -21.28 26.32 -12.89
CA PRO A 142 -22.22 25.31 -13.36
C PRO A 142 -21.93 24.76 -14.76
N ASP A 143 -21.25 25.53 -15.62
CA ASP A 143 -20.83 25.11 -16.97
C ASP A 143 -19.32 24.82 -17.06
N GLY A 144 -18.67 24.60 -15.92
CA GLY A 144 -17.24 24.35 -15.80
C GLY A 144 -16.84 22.88 -15.84
N PHE A 145 -17.72 21.95 -16.19
CA PHE A 145 -17.45 20.53 -16.27
C PHE A 145 -18.16 19.87 -17.46
N VAL A 146 -17.65 18.73 -17.89
CA VAL A 146 -18.13 17.97 -19.04
C VAL A 146 -18.35 16.51 -18.68
N PHE A 147 -19.48 15.94 -19.10
CA PHE A 147 -19.72 14.50 -19.14
C PHE A 147 -19.40 13.97 -20.54
N ASN A 148 -18.63 12.89 -20.60
CA ASN A 148 -18.27 12.19 -21.81
C ASN A 148 -18.86 10.76 -21.75
N MET A 149 -19.77 10.44 -22.64
CA MET A 149 -20.36 9.09 -22.72
C MET A 149 -19.28 8.06 -23.06
N SER A 150 -19.47 6.83 -22.63
CA SER A 150 -18.69 5.69 -23.10
C SER A 150 -19.65 4.61 -23.61
N VAL A 151 -19.44 4.17 -24.85
CA VAL A 151 -20.27 3.13 -25.48
C VAL A 151 -19.38 2.06 -26.10
N GLY A 152 -19.84 0.82 -26.04
CA GLY A 152 -19.14 -0.33 -26.58
C GLY A 152 -20.08 -1.25 -27.38
N TYR A 153 -19.53 -2.36 -27.89
CA TYR A 153 -20.19 -3.37 -28.72
C TYR A 153 -20.03 -3.14 -30.23
N ASP A 154 -20.79 -3.89 -31.06
CA ASP A 154 -20.85 -3.72 -32.53
C ASP A 154 -21.77 -2.56 -32.93
N LEU A 155 -21.76 -2.20 -34.21
CA LEU A 155 -22.59 -1.12 -34.76
C LEU A 155 -24.10 -1.40 -34.63
N ASP A 156 -24.50 -2.64 -34.84
CA ASP A 156 -25.90 -3.03 -34.73
C ASP A 156 -26.42 -2.95 -33.30
N GLY A 157 -25.55 -3.32 -32.31
CA GLY A 157 -25.86 -3.14 -30.91
C GLY A 157 -25.98 -1.68 -30.50
N ILE A 158 -25.05 -0.82 -30.96
CA ILE A 158 -25.10 0.63 -30.71
C ILE A 158 -26.31 1.30 -31.39
N LYS A 159 -26.67 0.88 -32.60
CA LYS A 159 -27.89 1.31 -33.27
C LYS A 159 -29.16 0.72 -32.67
N GLY A 160 -29.02 -0.36 -31.90
CA GLY A 160 -30.14 -1.03 -31.23
C GLY A 160 -30.94 -0.08 -30.34
N ARG A 161 -32.23 -0.33 -30.16
CA ARG A 161 -33.13 0.57 -29.42
C ARG A 161 -32.57 0.97 -28.04
N LYS A 162 -31.97 0.02 -27.29
CA LYS A 162 -31.47 0.22 -25.93
C LYS A 162 -30.39 1.30 -25.90
N VAL A 163 -29.23 1.06 -26.54
CA VAL A 163 -28.10 1.97 -26.56
C VAL A 163 -28.37 3.26 -27.32
N ASN A 164 -29.09 3.18 -28.42
CA ASN A 164 -29.47 4.36 -29.21
C ASN A 164 -30.40 5.31 -28.43
N THR A 165 -31.35 4.78 -27.63
CA THR A 165 -32.19 5.62 -26.73
C THR A 165 -31.32 6.29 -25.65
N TYR A 166 -30.38 5.57 -25.05
CA TYR A 166 -29.43 6.12 -24.11
C TYR A 166 -28.66 7.31 -24.73
N ILE A 167 -28.06 7.13 -25.90
CA ILE A 167 -27.31 8.21 -26.58
C ILE A 167 -28.21 9.44 -26.80
N ASN A 168 -29.40 9.24 -27.30
CA ASN A 168 -30.34 10.35 -27.58
C ASN A 168 -30.79 11.07 -26.32
N ASN A 169 -31.04 10.33 -25.22
CA ASN A 169 -31.44 10.90 -23.93
C ASN A 169 -30.26 11.62 -23.22
N MET A 170 -29.04 11.17 -23.39
CA MET A 170 -27.89 11.90 -22.89
C MET A 170 -27.63 13.20 -23.67
N MET A 171 -27.95 13.21 -24.96
CA MET A 171 -27.91 14.44 -25.77
C MET A 171 -29.06 15.40 -25.45
N ASP A 172 -30.23 14.89 -25.04
CA ASP A 172 -31.40 15.68 -24.60
C ASP A 172 -32.24 14.88 -23.60
N ALA A 173 -31.97 15.09 -22.31
CA ALA A 173 -32.65 14.44 -21.18
C ALA A 173 -34.04 15.07 -20.89
N GLY A 174 -34.42 16.17 -21.53
CA GLY A 174 -35.58 16.98 -21.16
C GLY A 174 -36.93 16.24 -21.16
N LYS A 175 -37.03 15.12 -21.89
CA LYS A 175 -38.24 14.27 -21.94
C LYS A 175 -38.19 13.10 -20.94
N THR A 176 -37.04 12.79 -20.37
CA THR A 176 -36.92 11.66 -19.45
C THR A 176 -37.66 11.92 -18.14
N ALA A 177 -38.13 10.84 -17.51
CA ALA A 177 -38.78 10.93 -16.21
C ALA A 177 -37.79 11.42 -15.13
N GLN A 178 -36.55 10.87 -15.16
CA GLN A 178 -35.50 11.18 -14.17
C GLN A 178 -35.11 12.67 -14.18
N PHE A 179 -34.95 13.30 -15.35
CA PHE A 179 -34.61 14.74 -15.40
C PHE A 179 -35.71 15.63 -14.82
N LYS A 180 -37.00 15.26 -15.05
CA LYS A 180 -38.14 16.00 -14.48
C LYS A 180 -38.22 15.81 -12.96
N GLU A 181 -37.98 14.59 -12.47
CA GLU A 181 -37.91 14.27 -11.04
C GLU A 181 -36.79 15.06 -10.37
N CYS A 182 -35.58 15.03 -10.94
CA CYS A 182 -34.47 15.82 -10.40
C CYS A 182 -34.82 17.30 -10.26
N LYS A 183 -35.42 17.93 -11.29
CA LYS A 183 -35.83 19.34 -11.19
C LYS A 183 -36.89 19.59 -10.11
N LYS A 184 -37.82 18.65 -9.94
CA LYS A 184 -38.85 18.74 -8.92
C LYS A 184 -38.20 18.70 -7.52
N VAL A 185 -37.40 17.66 -7.24
CA VAL A 185 -36.71 17.48 -5.95
C VAL A 185 -35.82 18.68 -5.62
N LEU A 186 -35.01 19.14 -6.59
CA LEU A 186 -34.14 20.31 -6.38
C LEU A 186 -34.96 21.59 -6.07
N THR A 187 -36.13 21.79 -6.74
CA THR A 187 -36.98 22.96 -6.47
C THR A 187 -37.59 22.90 -5.09
N GLU A 188 -37.88 21.70 -4.57
CA GLU A 188 -38.35 21.49 -3.20
C GLU A 188 -37.25 21.73 -2.16
N LEU A 189 -36.03 21.29 -2.41
CA LEU A 189 -34.88 21.43 -1.51
C LEU A 189 -34.25 22.84 -1.55
N PHE A 190 -34.25 23.50 -2.71
CA PHE A 190 -33.63 24.82 -2.93
C PHE A 190 -34.60 25.79 -3.62
N PRO A 191 -35.68 26.18 -2.94
CA PRO A 191 -36.74 27.02 -3.54
C PRO A 191 -36.24 28.40 -4.00
N GLU A 192 -35.18 28.93 -3.37
CA GLU A 192 -34.54 30.21 -3.73
C GLU A 192 -33.80 30.13 -5.09
N GLU A 193 -33.39 28.96 -5.53
CA GLU A 193 -32.66 28.70 -6.78
C GLU A 193 -33.58 28.22 -7.93
N LYS A 194 -34.93 28.42 -7.81
CA LYS A 194 -35.92 27.93 -8.75
C LYS A 194 -35.66 28.32 -10.21
N ASP A 195 -35.25 29.57 -10.45
CA ASP A 195 -34.98 30.07 -11.79
C ASP A 195 -33.73 29.41 -12.40
N PHE A 196 -32.72 29.24 -11.58
CA PHE A 196 -31.51 28.50 -11.97
C PHE A 196 -31.83 27.04 -12.27
N ILE A 197 -32.57 26.36 -11.41
CA ILE A 197 -32.97 24.96 -11.58
C ILE A 197 -33.80 24.82 -12.89
N ALA A 198 -34.69 25.74 -13.17
CA ALA A 198 -35.43 25.76 -14.42
C ALA A 198 -34.53 25.88 -15.67
N SER A 199 -33.40 26.59 -15.53
CA SER A 199 -32.41 26.82 -16.61
C SER A 199 -31.44 25.68 -16.82
N ILE A 200 -31.35 24.67 -15.92
CA ILE A 200 -30.45 23.54 -16.08
C ILE A 200 -30.65 22.88 -17.43
N SER A 201 -29.58 22.82 -18.22
CA SER A 201 -29.57 22.25 -19.57
C SER A 201 -29.92 20.75 -19.55
N PRO A 202 -30.85 20.32 -20.43
CA PRO A 202 -31.12 18.90 -20.62
C PRO A 202 -30.03 18.17 -21.44
N ASN A 203 -29.07 18.91 -22.02
CA ASN A 203 -27.94 18.32 -22.73
C ASN A 203 -26.90 17.88 -21.73
N VAL A 204 -26.88 16.59 -21.42
CA VAL A 204 -25.97 15.99 -20.42
C VAL A 204 -24.60 15.70 -21.04
N SER A 205 -24.55 15.33 -22.33
CA SER A 205 -23.26 15.04 -22.98
C SER A 205 -23.33 15.31 -24.49
N ARG A 206 -22.25 15.92 -25.03
CA ARG A 206 -22.00 16.19 -26.45
C ARG A 206 -20.89 15.35 -27.05
N SER A 207 -20.33 14.43 -26.27
CA SER A 207 -19.17 13.66 -26.65
C SER A 207 -19.29 12.20 -26.24
N VAL A 208 -18.49 11.37 -26.90
CA VAL A 208 -18.51 9.92 -26.66
C VAL A 208 -17.11 9.32 -26.85
N THR A 209 -16.73 8.41 -25.96
CA THR A 209 -15.61 7.49 -26.17
C THR A 209 -16.15 6.16 -26.68
N LEU A 210 -15.68 5.73 -27.85
CA LEU A 210 -15.93 4.39 -28.37
C LEU A 210 -14.95 3.41 -27.70
N SER A 211 -15.48 2.50 -26.90
CA SER A 211 -14.73 1.43 -26.21
C SER A 211 -15.12 0.09 -26.81
N THR A 212 -14.34 -0.39 -27.76
CA THR A 212 -14.58 -1.67 -28.41
C THR A 212 -14.02 -2.82 -27.58
N LEU A 213 -14.60 -3.99 -27.75
CA LEU A 213 -14.07 -5.24 -27.19
C LEU A 213 -12.73 -5.60 -27.88
N HIS A 214 -11.94 -6.42 -27.21
CA HIS A 214 -10.78 -7.05 -27.83
C HIS A 214 -11.22 -7.88 -29.05
N GLY A 215 -10.41 -7.88 -30.11
CA GLY A 215 -10.76 -8.56 -31.36
C GLY A 215 -11.73 -7.80 -32.28
N CYS A 216 -12.12 -6.56 -31.96
CA CYS A 216 -12.99 -5.78 -32.84
C CYS A 216 -12.25 -5.37 -34.15
N PRO A 217 -12.75 -5.74 -35.33
CA PRO A 217 -12.08 -5.44 -36.61
C PRO A 217 -11.95 -3.91 -36.85
N PRO A 218 -10.84 -3.44 -37.47
CA PRO A 218 -10.61 -2.02 -37.77
C PRO A 218 -11.77 -1.37 -38.55
N GLN A 219 -12.36 -2.10 -39.51
CA GLN A 219 -13.48 -1.61 -40.33
C GLN A 219 -14.72 -1.38 -39.46
N GLU A 220 -14.92 -2.19 -38.44
CA GLU A 220 -16.08 -2.03 -37.55
C GLU A 220 -15.89 -0.83 -36.64
N ILE A 221 -14.66 -0.64 -36.08
CA ILE A 221 -14.30 0.54 -35.30
C ILE A 221 -14.55 1.82 -36.12
N GLU A 222 -14.11 1.83 -37.39
CA GLU A 222 -14.30 2.99 -38.29
C GLU A 222 -15.77 3.24 -38.61
N ARG A 223 -16.55 2.19 -38.83
CA ARG A 223 -18.00 2.29 -39.09
C ARG A 223 -18.73 2.89 -37.88
N ILE A 224 -18.42 2.42 -36.67
CA ILE A 224 -19.05 2.93 -35.45
C ILE A 224 -18.65 4.39 -35.22
N ALA A 225 -17.38 4.72 -35.26
CA ALA A 225 -16.88 6.09 -35.07
C ALA A 225 -17.47 7.05 -36.14
N SER A 226 -17.59 6.59 -37.41
CA SER A 226 -18.20 7.35 -38.48
C SER A 226 -19.71 7.59 -38.24
N TYR A 227 -20.42 6.61 -37.68
CA TYR A 227 -21.81 6.75 -37.27
C TYR A 227 -22.00 7.80 -36.19
N LEU A 228 -21.16 7.75 -35.17
CA LEU A 228 -21.18 8.71 -34.05
C LEU A 228 -20.90 10.14 -34.53
N LEU A 229 -19.91 10.33 -35.42
CA LEU A 229 -19.55 11.63 -35.98
C LEU A 229 -20.61 12.16 -36.96
N LYS A 230 -21.12 11.32 -37.91
CA LYS A 230 -22.00 11.78 -38.99
C LYS A 230 -23.48 11.84 -38.62
N GLU A 231 -23.98 10.76 -37.99
CA GLU A 231 -25.41 10.60 -37.74
C GLU A 231 -25.79 11.13 -36.35
N LYS A 232 -24.89 11.02 -35.36
CA LYS A 232 -25.16 11.50 -34.01
C LYS A 232 -24.60 12.90 -33.75
N HIS A 233 -23.71 13.41 -34.58
CA HIS A 233 -23.04 14.70 -34.40
C HIS A 233 -22.37 14.83 -33.02
N LEU A 234 -21.67 13.77 -32.56
CA LEU A 234 -20.94 13.73 -31.29
C LEU A 234 -19.43 13.90 -31.50
N HIS A 235 -18.79 14.71 -30.69
CA HIS A 235 -17.36 14.68 -30.56
C HIS A 235 -16.95 13.27 -30.14
N THR A 236 -15.93 12.68 -30.78
CA THR A 236 -15.69 11.24 -30.65
C THR A 236 -14.24 10.92 -30.35
N PHE A 237 -14.01 10.17 -29.29
CA PHE A 237 -12.72 9.54 -29.01
C PHE A 237 -12.78 8.04 -29.27
N VAL A 238 -11.72 7.49 -29.84
CA VAL A 238 -11.53 6.03 -29.97
C VAL A 238 -10.58 5.57 -28.88
N LYS A 239 -11.03 4.63 -28.05
CA LYS A 239 -10.22 4.03 -26.99
C LYS A 239 -9.33 2.95 -27.59
N CYS A 240 -8.03 3.06 -27.38
CA CYS A 240 -7.02 2.15 -27.92
C CYS A 240 -6.55 1.15 -26.86
N ASN A 241 -6.35 -0.11 -27.30
CA ASN A 241 -5.79 -1.15 -26.45
C ASN A 241 -4.25 -1.11 -26.47
N PRO A 242 -3.56 -1.40 -25.37
CA PRO A 242 -2.09 -1.45 -25.33
C PRO A 242 -1.46 -2.47 -26.30
N THR A 243 -2.23 -3.45 -26.75
CA THR A 243 -1.88 -4.45 -27.76
C THR A 243 -1.41 -3.85 -29.09
N ILE A 244 -1.80 -2.60 -29.42
CA ILE A 244 -1.32 -1.83 -30.59
C ILE A 244 0.21 -1.62 -30.59
N LEU A 245 0.89 -1.78 -29.45
CA LEU A 245 2.36 -1.75 -29.36
C LEU A 245 3.04 -2.96 -30.01
N GLY A 246 2.30 -4.06 -30.18
CA GLY A 246 2.80 -5.36 -30.55
C GLY A 246 3.42 -6.13 -29.38
N TYR A 247 3.27 -7.46 -29.39
CA TYR A 247 3.67 -8.36 -28.31
C TYR A 247 5.12 -8.17 -27.83
N LYS A 248 6.06 -8.15 -28.78
CA LYS A 248 7.50 -8.03 -28.44
C LYS A 248 7.83 -6.75 -27.66
N THR A 249 7.20 -5.62 -28.03
CA THR A 249 7.44 -4.35 -27.35
C THR A 249 6.84 -4.36 -25.96
N ALA A 250 5.58 -4.82 -25.83
CA ALA A 250 4.90 -4.90 -24.54
C ALA A 250 5.67 -5.83 -23.57
N ARG A 251 6.09 -7.01 -24.04
CA ARG A 251 6.88 -7.97 -23.24
C ARG A 251 8.22 -7.38 -22.81
N SER A 252 8.95 -6.75 -23.74
CA SER A 252 10.25 -6.12 -23.44
C SER A 252 10.14 -5.01 -22.37
N ILE A 253 9.11 -4.17 -22.44
CA ILE A 253 8.86 -3.13 -21.45
C ILE A 253 8.61 -3.77 -20.08
N LEU A 254 7.66 -4.69 -19.99
CA LEU A 254 7.28 -5.31 -18.71
C LEU A 254 8.44 -6.11 -18.09
N ASP A 255 9.18 -6.87 -18.88
CA ASP A 255 10.34 -7.63 -18.39
C ASP A 255 11.44 -6.73 -17.85
N SER A 256 11.75 -5.64 -18.55
CA SER A 256 12.80 -4.69 -18.12
C SER A 256 12.46 -4.00 -16.79
N MET A 257 11.17 -3.94 -16.43
CA MET A 257 10.67 -3.28 -15.23
C MET A 257 10.36 -4.23 -14.07
N GLY A 258 10.69 -5.52 -14.22
CA GLY A 258 10.49 -6.52 -13.19
C GLY A 258 9.09 -7.17 -13.16
N TYR A 259 8.29 -6.99 -14.22
CA TYR A 259 6.98 -7.62 -14.41
C TYR A 259 7.02 -8.87 -15.28
N ASP A 260 8.16 -9.58 -15.29
CA ASP A 260 8.39 -10.82 -16.03
C ASP A 260 7.47 -11.98 -15.62
N TYR A 261 6.88 -11.90 -14.44
CA TYR A 261 5.92 -12.88 -13.92
C TYR A 261 4.48 -12.71 -14.46
N ILE A 262 4.17 -11.57 -15.08
CA ILE A 262 2.85 -11.34 -15.69
C ILE A 262 2.77 -12.15 -16.99
N VAL A 263 1.80 -13.04 -17.08
CA VAL A 263 1.61 -13.93 -18.23
C VAL A 263 0.56 -13.36 -19.15
N PHE A 264 0.85 -13.35 -20.43
CA PHE A 264 -0.04 -13.05 -21.54
C PHE A 264 0.56 -13.64 -22.83
N ASP A 265 -0.27 -13.99 -23.79
CA ASP A 265 0.12 -14.57 -25.06
C ASP A 265 -0.05 -13.59 -26.26
N GLU A 266 0.18 -14.09 -27.48
CA GLU A 266 0.06 -13.28 -28.68
C GLU A 266 -1.39 -13.18 -29.20
N HIS A 267 -2.36 -13.88 -28.62
CA HIS A 267 -3.72 -13.98 -29.13
C HIS A 267 -4.38 -12.60 -29.27
N HIS A 268 -4.48 -11.85 -28.17
CA HIS A 268 -5.05 -10.49 -28.19
C HIS A 268 -4.28 -9.54 -29.10
N PHE A 269 -2.95 -9.69 -29.21
CA PHE A 269 -2.16 -8.83 -30.09
C PHE A 269 -2.43 -9.08 -31.57
N ASN A 270 -2.78 -10.30 -31.97
CA ASN A 270 -3.06 -10.66 -33.36
C ASN A 270 -4.49 -10.32 -33.77
N GLU A 271 -5.44 -10.28 -32.82
CA GLU A 271 -6.85 -10.01 -33.09
C GLU A 271 -7.22 -8.54 -32.94
N ASP A 272 -6.55 -7.79 -32.08
CA ASP A 272 -6.80 -6.38 -31.86
C ASP A 272 -6.32 -5.49 -33.01
N LEU A 273 -6.72 -4.22 -32.98
CA LEU A 273 -6.34 -3.19 -33.94
C LEU A 273 -4.82 -3.11 -34.12
N GLN A 274 -4.32 -3.39 -35.33
CA GLN A 274 -2.90 -3.30 -35.67
C GLN A 274 -2.49 -1.87 -36.01
N TRP A 275 -1.20 -1.55 -35.80
CA TRP A 275 -0.67 -0.20 -36.05
C TRP A 275 -0.85 0.24 -37.52
N GLU A 276 -0.63 -0.65 -38.45
CA GLU A 276 -0.73 -0.41 -39.89
C GLU A 276 -2.15 -0.07 -40.34
N ASP A 277 -3.17 -0.62 -39.68
CA ASP A 277 -4.59 -0.33 -39.93
C ASP A 277 -5.05 0.91 -39.16
N ALA A 278 -4.54 1.10 -37.97
CA ALA A 278 -4.91 2.18 -37.05
C ALA A 278 -4.58 3.56 -37.61
N VAL A 279 -3.35 3.76 -38.10
CA VAL A 279 -2.88 5.07 -38.57
C VAL A 279 -3.74 5.62 -39.72
N PRO A 280 -3.98 4.88 -40.82
CA PRO A 280 -4.84 5.37 -41.88
C PRO A 280 -6.30 5.57 -41.46
N MET A 281 -6.81 4.73 -40.55
CA MET A 281 -8.15 4.86 -39.99
C MET A 281 -8.29 6.17 -39.19
N PHE A 282 -7.35 6.47 -38.31
CA PHE A 282 -7.36 7.69 -37.53
C PHE A 282 -7.26 8.93 -38.41
N GLU A 283 -6.48 8.91 -39.49
CA GLU A 283 -6.43 10.00 -40.47
C GLU A 283 -7.77 10.26 -41.16
N ARG A 284 -8.47 9.18 -41.55
CA ARG A 284 -9.78 9.28 -42.17
C ARG A 284 -10.84 9.83 -41.22
N LEU A 285 -10.82 9.34 -39.97
CA LEU A 285 -11.75 9.79 -38.94
C LEU A 285 -11.50 11.25 -38.54
N GLN A 286 -10.23 11.68 -38.45
CA GLN A 286 -9.89 13.08 -38.19
C GLN A 286 -10.44 13.99 -39.30
N LYS A 287 -10.20 13.66 -40.58
CA LYS A 287 -10.75 14.40 -41.73
C LYS A 287 -12.26 14.43 -41.74
N LEU A 288 -12.89 13.35 -41.30
CA LEU A 288 -14.35 13.27 -41.19
C LEU A 288 -14.85 14.22 -40.09
N ALA A 289 -14.25 14.21 -38.92
CA ALA A 289 -14.59 15.08 -37.81
C ALA A 289 -14.42 16.58 -38.19
N ASP A 290 -13.28 16.93 -38.79
CA ASP A 290 -13.01 18.29 -39.30
C ASP A 290 -14.13 18.76 -40.26
N LYS A 291 -14.58 17.89 -41.18
CA LYS A 291 -15.70 18.16 -42.10
C LYS A 291 -17.04 18.39 -41.39
N GLN A 292 -17.26 17.72 -40.25
CA GLN A 292 -18.47 17.88 -39.45
C GLN A 292 -18.38 19.02 -38.43
N GLY A 293 -17.22 19.71 -38.31
CA GLY A 293 -16.97 20.71 -37.27
C GLY A 293 -16.93 20.12 -35.87
N LEU A 294 -16.51 18.86 -35.74
CA LEU A 294 -16.42 18.11 -34.49
C LEU A 294 -14.95 17.85 -34.11
N GLU A 295 -14.68 17.63 -32.81
CA GLU A 295 -13.39 17.17 -32.34
C GLU A 295 -13.33 15.62 -32.43
N PHE A 296 -12.17 15.15 -32.88
CA PHE A 296 -11.80 13.73 -32.85
C PHE A 296 -10.49 13.56 -32.05
N GLY A 297 -10.35 12.45 -31.38
CA GLY A 297 -9.13 12.12 -30.66
C GLY A 297 -9.04 10.66 -30.27
N LEU A 298 -7.99 10.33 -29.56
CA LEU A 298 -7.70 8.99 -29.06
C LEU A 298 -7.73 8.97 -27.54
N LYS A 299 -8.35 7.92 -26.97
CA LYS A 299 -8.28 7.62 -25.53
C LYS A 299 -7.22 6.57 -25.27
N LEU A 300 -6.18 6.92 -24.53
CA LEU A 300 -5.09 6.03 -24.13
C LEU A 300 -5.11 5.79 -22.63
N SER A 301 -5.19 4.56 -22.16
CA SER A 301 -5.51 3.34 -22.89
C SER A 301 -6.70 2.64 -22.27
N ASN A 302 -7.12 1.55 -22.89
CA ASN A 302 -7.86 0.51 -22.20
C ASN A 302 -6.94 -0.21 -21.22
N THR A 303 -7.48 -1.06 -20.35
CA THR A 303 -6.73 -1.99 -19.50
C THR A 303 -6.06 -3.08 -20.35
N PHE A 304 -5.07 -3.75 -19.80
CA PHE A 304 -4.28 -4.74 -20.54
C PHE A 304 -4.64 -6.16 -20.10
N PRO A 305 -5.09 -7.04 -21.01
CA PRO A 305 -5.49 -8.40 -20.68
C PRO A 305 -4.26 -9.23 -20.28
N VAL A 306 -4.39 -9.98 -19.19
CA VAL A 306 -3.35 -10.87 -18.64
C VAL A 306 -4.00 -12.10 -17.99
N ASP A 307 -3.27 -13.22 -17.98
CA ASP A 307 -3.74 -14.46 -17.38
C ASP A 307 -3.72 -14.39 -15.85
N THR A 308 -4.74 -14.95 -15.21
CA THR A 308 -4.75 -15.17 -13.76
C THR A 308 -3.95 -16.44 -13.45
N THR A 309 -2.76 -16.29 -12.92
CA THR A 309 -1.83 -17.42 -12.72
C THR A 309 -1.56 -17.78 -11.26
N ARG A 310 -1.98 -16.92 -10.33
CA ARG A 310 -1.71 -17.07 -8.88
C ARG A 310 -3.00 -16.97 -8.04
N GLY A 311 -4.16 -17.06 -8.69
CA GLY A 311 -5.46 -16.91 -8.03
C GLY A 311 -5.74 -15.49 -7.55
N GLU A 312 -5.26 -14.47 -8.27
CA GLU A 312 -5.41 -13.05 -7.92
C GLU A 312 -6.89 -12.65 -7.92
N LEU A 313 -7.63 -13.07 -8.94
CA LEU A 313 -9.07 -12.87 -9.13
C LEU A 313 -9.70 -14.18 -9.65
N PRO A 314 -11.04 -14.34 -9.58
CA PRO A 314 -11.68 -15.64 -9.84
C PRO A 314 -11.63 -16.14 -11.29
N ASN A 315 -11.72 -15.27 -12.32
CA ASN A 315 -11.68 -15.68 -13.72
C ASN A 315 -10.27 -16.03 -14.20
N GLU A 316 -10.15 -16.77 -15.28
CA GLU A 316 -8.89 -17.14 -15.93
C GLU A 316 -8.12 -15.94 -16.51
N GLU A 317 -8.84 -14.89 -16.90
CA GLU A 317 -8.28 -13.63 -17.40
C GLU A 317 -8.67 -12.45 -16.50
N MET A 318 -7.76 -11.51 -16.33
CA MET A 318 -7.96 -10.25 -15.63
C MET A 318 -7.33 -9.09 -16.41
N TYR A 319 -7.69 -7.86 -16.08
CA TYR A 319 -7.26 -6.66 -16.79
C TYR A 319 -6.32 -5.83 -15.94
N MET A 320 -5.05 -5.77 -16.33
CA MET A 320 -4.01 -4.97 -15.66
C MET A 320 -4.23 -3.48 -15.88
N SER A 321 -4.04 -2.69 -14.82
CA SER A 321 -4.17 -1.24 -14.78
C SER A 321 -3.12 -0.61 -13.84
N GLY A 322 -3.28 0.66 -13.47
CA GLY A 322 -2.43 1.32 -12.49
C GLY A 322 -0.99 1.53 -12.96
N ARG A 323 -0.06 1.49 -12.01
CA ARG A 323 1.35 1.88 -12.22
C ARG A 323 2.10 1.04 -13.26
N SER A 324 1.75 -0.22 -13.40
CA SER A 324 2.36 -1.13 -14.39
C SER A 324 1.89 -0.87 -15.80
N LEU A 325 0.70 -0.27 -15.97
CA LEU A 325 0.15 0.09 -17.28
C LEU A 325 0.75 1.40 -17.83
N PHE A 326 1.21 2.31 -16.98
CA PHE A 326 1.70 3.62 -17.40
C PHE A 326 2.82 3.54 -18.46
N PRO A 327 3.86 2.70 -18.29
CA PRO A 327 4.93 2.59 -19.28
C PRO A 327 4.47 2.13 -20.66
N LEU A 328 3.48 1.23 -20.71
CA LEU A 328 2.86 0.81 -21.97
C LEU A 328 2.07 1.97 -22.60
N THR A 329 1.26 2.65 -21.79
CA THR A 329 0.39 3.73 -22.27
C THR A 329 1.19 4.95 -22.74
N ILE A 330 2.26 5.32 -22.01
CA ILE A 330 3.08 6.46 -22.42
C ILE A 330 3.91 6.15 -23.68
N GLU A 331 4.30 4.90 -23.89
CA GLU A 331 4.93 4.50 -25.16
C GLU A 331 3.94 4.52 -26.33
N MET A 332 2.67 4.13 -26.11
CA MET A 332 1.61 4.35 -27.12
C MET A 332 1.47 5.84 -27.47
N CYS A 333 1.40 6.68 -26.42
CA CYS A 333 1.32 8.12 -26.56
C CYS A 333 2.52 8.67 -27.35
N ASN A 334 3.73 8.20 -27.07
CA ASN A 334 4.96 8.55 -27.79
C ASN A 334 4.87 8.21 -29.28
N ARG A 335 4.48 6.98 -29.63
CA ARG A 335 4.33 6.57 -31.03
C ARG A 335 3.29 7.39 -31.79
N ILE A 336 2.11 7.59 -31.18
CA ILE A 336 1.01 8.36 -31.76
C ILE A 336 1.43 9.84 -31.94
N SER A 337 1.97 10.45 -30.90
CA SER A 337 2.41 11.84 -30.94
C SER A 337 3.46 12.09 -32.02
N ARG A 338 4.43 11.21 -32.16
CA ARG A 338 5.45 11.28 -33.23
C ARG A 338 4.84 11.07 -34.62
N GLN A 339 3.95 10.08 -34.78
CA GLN A 339 3.29 9.78 -36.06
C GLN A 339 2.48 10.97 -36.59
N PHE A 340 1.74 11.63 -35.71
CA PHE A 340 0.86 12.73 -36.08
C PHE A 340 1.48 14.13 -35.82
N GLY A 341 2.77 14.20 -35.45
CA GLY A 341 3.46 15.46 -35.17
C GLY A 341 2.82 16.27 -34.05
N GLY A 342 2.28 15.61 -33.05
CA GLY A 342 1.58 16.19 -31.90
C GLY A 342 0.15 16.66 -32.18
N LYS A 343 -0.35 16.59 -33.42
CA LYS A 343 -1.65 17.14 -33.80
C LYS A 343 -2.86 16.32 -33.37
N MET A 344 -2.68 15.03 -33.15
CA MET A 344 -3.75 14.14 -32.64
C MET A 344 -4.06 14.47 -31.19
N ARG A 345 -5.34 14.75 -30.88
CA ARG A 345 -5.75 14.96 -29.50
C ARG A 345 -5.76 13.64 -28.75
N ILE A 346 -5.18 13.65 -27.55
CA ILE A 346 -5.07 12.48 -26.68
C ILE A 346 -5.74 12.78 -25.33
N SER A 347 -6.72 11.95 -24.95
CA SER A 347 -7.18 11.80 -23.58
C SER A 347 -6.44 10.65 -22.94
N PHE A 348 -5.85 10.84 -21.76
CA PHE A 348 -4.95 9.87 -21.13
C PHE A 348 -5.61 9.23 -19.89
N ALA A 349 -5.45 7.92 -19.72
CA ALA A 349 -5.94 7.21 -18.54
C ALA A 349 -4.94 6.20 -17.97
N GLY A 350 -4.34 5.37 -18.79
CA GLY A 350 -3.53 4.21 -18.38
C GLY A 350 -2.39 4.52 -17.40
N GLY A 351 -2.66 4.40 -16.12
CA GLY A 351 -1.68 4.60 -15.06
C GLY A 351 -1.35 6.06 -14.73
N ALA A 352 -2.20 7.02 -15.11
CA ALA A 352 -2.06 8.40 -14.68
C ALA A 352 -2.26 8.51 -13.16
N ASP A 353 -1.39 9.28 -12.51
CA ASP A 353 -1.41 9.53 -11.09
C ASP A 353 -0.73 10.88 -10.73
N TYR A 354 -0.60 11.14 -9.44
CA TYR A 354 0.06 12.34 -8.92
C TYR A 354 1.51 12.49 -9.41
N PHE A 355 2.26 11.41 -9.64
CA PHE A 355 3.69 11.47 -9.95
C PHE A 355 3.99 11.79 -11.41
N ASN A 356 2.98 11.70 -12.29
CA ASN A 356 3.15 11.89 -13.73
C ASN A 356 2.17 12.90 -14.36
N CYS A 357 1.09 13.31 -13.66
CA CYS A 357 0.02 14.15 -14.21
C CYS A 357 0.48 15.54 -14.66
N ASP A 358 1.40 16.18 -13.95
CA ASP A 358 1.99 17.48 -14.30
C ASP A 358 2.81 17.40 -15.59
N LYS A 359 3.58 16.33 -15.77
CA LYS A 359 4.39 16.10 -16.97
C LYS A 359 3.51 15.84 -18.19
N LEU A 360 2.42 15.06 -18.02
CA LEU A 360 1.41 14.85 -19.06
C LEU A 360 0.75 16.17 -19.46
N PHE A 361 0.29 16.95 -18.49
CA PHE A 361 -0.37 18.24 -18.73
C PHE A 361 0.58 19.25 -19.39
N ALA A 362 1.84 19.34 -18.94
CA ALA A 362 2.87 20.19 -19.54
C ALA A 362 3.14 19.82 -21.00
N ALA A 363 3.10 18.53 -21.35
CA ALA A 363 3.25 18.04 -22.73
C ALA A 363 2.01 18.25 -23.61
N GLY A 364 0.96 18.89 -23.11
CA GLY A 364 -0.29 19.14 -23.84
C GLY A 364 -1.24 17.95 -23.89
N ILE A 365 -1.06 16.98 -23.02
CA ILE A 365 -1.95 15.79 -22.92
C ILE A 365 -3.03 16.07 -21.87
N TRP A 366 -4.25 16.21 -22.34
CA TRP A 366 -5.48 16.36 -21.53
C TRP A 366 -6.73 16.15 -22.39
N PRO A 367 -7.89 15.67 -21.82
CA PRO A 367 -8.15 15.36 -20.40
C PRO A 367 -7.33 14.17 -19.88
N ILE A 368 -7.08 14.16 -18.57
CA ILE A 368 -6.43 13.06 -17.85
C ILE A 368 -7.46 12.43 -16.92
N THR A 369 -7.74 11.15 -17.11
CA THR A 369 -8.68 10.45 -16.24
C THR A 369 -8.01 9.32 -15.46
N VAL A 370 -8.51 9.04 -14.27
CA VAL A 370 -7.93 8.05 -13.35
C VAL A 370 -8.97 7.03 -12.90
N ALA A 371 -8.52 5.81 -12.63
CA ALA A 371 -9.31 4.76 -12.00
C ALA A 371 -8.56 4.17 -10.81
N THR A 372 -7.51 3.38 -11.02
CA THR A 372 -6.75 2.70 -9.95
C THR A 372 -6.23 3.66 -8.88
N THR A 373 -5.83 4.88 -9.25
CA THR A 373 -5.34 5.91 -8.31
C THR A 373 -6.37 6.22 -7.21
N ILE A 374 -7.64 6.33 -7.56
CA ILE A 374 -8.73 6.66 -6.62
C ILE A 374 -9.42 5.42 -6.01
N LEU A 375 -8.92 4.22 -6.31
CA LEU A 375 -9.28 2.97 -5.64
C LEU A 375 -8.31 2.62 -4.49
N LYS A 376 -7.31 3.44 -4.23
CA LYS A 376 -6.34 3.28 -3.14
C LYS A 376 -6.70 4.19 -1.96
N PRO A 377 -6.20 3.94 -0.74
CA PRO A 377 -6.37 4.85 0.38
C PRO A 377 -6.01 6.30 0.01
N GLY A 378 -6.82 7.23 0.48
CA GLY A 378 -6.87 8.61 -0.02
C GLY A 378 -7.98 8.85 -1.03
N GLY A 379 -8.44 7.80 -1.71
CA GLY A 379 -9.63 7.83 -2.57
C GLY A 379 -9.72 9.06 -3.47
N TYR A 380 -10.88 9.67 -3.46
CA TYR A 380 -11.15 10.89 -4.25
C TYR A 380 -10.30 12.11 -3.86
N ASN A 381 -9.80 12.21 -2.61
CA ASN A 381 -8.93 13.31 -2.20
C ASN A 381 -7.61 13.37 -3.00
N ARG A 382 -7.19 12.27 -3.63
CA ARG A 382 -6.04 12.27 -4.55
C ARG A 382 -6.25 13.13 -5.79
N LEU A 383 -7.50 13.27 -6.27
CA LEU A 383 -7.82 14.15 -7.39
C LEU A 383 -7.50 15.61 -7.07
N GLN A 384 -7.84 16.06 -5.86
CA GLN A 384 -7.56 17.44 -5.44
C GLN A 384 -6.06 17.77 -5.52
N GLN A 385 -5.20 16.89 -4.99
CA GLN A 385 -3.75 17.12 -5.07
C GLN A 385 -3.20 17.08 -6.50
N MET A 386 -3.79 16.29 -7.40
CA MET A 386 -3.45 16.34 -8.82
C MET A 386 -3.83 17.68 -9.44
N VAL A 387 -4.98 18.25 -9.06
CA VAL A 387 -5.41 19.58 -9.50
C VAL A 387 -4.47 20.65 -8.98
N GLU A 388 -4.19 20.67 -7.67
CA GLU A 388 -3.27 21.60 -7.03
C GLU A 388 -1.89 21.60 -7.70
N LYS A 389 -1.40 20.42 -8.11
CA LYS A 389 -0.09 20.26 -8.76
C LYS A 389 0.01 20.95 -10.12
N VAL A 390 -1.10 21.12 -10.83
CA VAL A 390 -1.13 21.79 -12.14
C VAL A 390 -1.80 23.16 -12.11
N GLU A 391 -2.29 23.60 -10.96
CA GLU A 391 -3.07 24.84 -10.84
C GLU A 391 -2.29 26.09 -11.30
N ASP A 392 -1.00 26.16 -11.00
CA ASP A 392 -0.14 27.29 -11.41
C ASP A 392 0.36 27.18 -12.87
N MET A 393 0.09 26.07 -13.54
CA MET A 393 0.50 25.87 -14.92
C MET A 393 -0.38 26.67 -15.90
N PRO A 394 0.08 26.91 -17.13
CA PRO A 394 -0.70 27.62 -18.14
C PRO A 394 -1.86 26.74 -18.66
N TYR A 395 -3.11 27.19 -18.47
CA TYR A 395 -4.30 26.56 -19.09
C TYR A 395 -4.48 27.16 -20.50
N ARG A 396 -4.20 26.35 -21.53
CA ARG A 396 -4.25 26.75 -22.93
C ARG A 396 -5.17 25.85 -23.72
N ALA A 397 -5.88 26.41 -24.68
CA ALA A 397 -6.61 25.61 -25.67
C ALA A 397 -5.66 24.61 -26.35
N PHE A 398 -6.19 23.43 -26.69
CA PHE A 398 -5.37 22.43 -27.37
C PHE A 398 -4.87 22.97 -28.72
N SER A 399 -3.57 22.98 -28.89
CA SER A 399 -2.88 23.39 -30.12
C SER A 399 -1.87 22.34 -30.60
N GLY A 400 -1.89 21.18 -29.97
CA GLY A 400 -1.00 20.07 -30.18
C GLY A 400 -0.28 19.66 -28.90
N SER A 401 0.21 18.43 -28.86
CA SER A 401 1.09 17.90 -27.82
C SER A 401 2.57 18.06 -28.23
N ASP A 402 3.47 18.00 -27.24
CA ASP A 402 4.92 18.07 -27.44
C ASP A 402 5.51 16.64 -27.59
N PRO A 403 5.85 16.19 -28.82
CA PRO A 403 6.40 14.85 -29.02
C PRO A 403 7.75 14.61 -28.35
N ALA A 404 8.56 15.66 -28.14
CA ALA A 404 9.86 15.52 -27.50
C ALA A 404 9.69 15.29 -25.99
N ALA A 405 8.88 16.11 -25.34
CA ALA A 405 8.57 15.93 -23.92
C ALA A 405 7.91 14.57 -23.63
N ILE A 406 7.04 14.08 -24.51
CA ILE A 406 6.42 12.75 -24.37
C ILE A 406 7.46 11.65 -24.55
N SER A 407 8.39 11.79 -25.49
CA SER A 407 9.46 10.81 -25.69
C SER A 407 10.39 10.72 -24.47
N ASP A 408 10.73 11.86 -23.87
CA ASP A 408 11.54 11.91 -22.65
C ASP A 408 10.80 11.29 -21.47
N LEU A 409 9.49 11.53 -21.36
CA LEU A 409 8.66 10.95 -20.32
C LEU A 409 8.56 9.42 -20.48
N ALA A 410 8.38 8.92 -21.72
CA ALA A 410 8.35 7.49 -22.00
C ALA A 410 9.69 6.80 -21.65
N ALA A 411 10.81 7.41 -22.00
CA ALA A 411 12.12 6.90 -21.65
C ALA A 411 12.37 6.90 -20.12
N SER A 412 11.99 7.98 -19.43
CA SER A 412 12.17 8.09 -17.99
C SER A 412 11.29 7.14 -17.19
N ALA A 413 10.10 6.81 -17.68
CA ALA A 413 9.15 5.90 -17.03
C ALA A 413 9.73 4.49 -16.82
N LEU A 414 10.62 4.05 -17.68
CA LEU A 414 11.28 2.72 -17.59
C LEU A 414 12.26 2.62 -16.40
N HIS A 415 12.63 3.75 -15.81
CA HIS A 415 13.59 3.82 -14.70
C HIS A 415 13.00 4.49 -13.45
N ASP A 416 11.74 4.93 -13.51
CA ASP A 416 11.07 5.57 -12.39
C ASP A 416 10.58 4.51 -11.39
N PHE A 417 11.07 4.61 -10.14
CA PHE A 417 10.75 3.66 -9.08
C PHE A 417 9.24 3.55 -8.77
N HIS A 418 8.44 4.58 -9.10
CA HIS A 418 6.98 4.53 -8.95
C HIS A 418 6.33 3.51 -9.89
N HIS A 419 6.99 3.16 -10.97
CA HIS A 419 6.51 2.20 -11.96
C HIS A 419 7.25 0.86 -11.90
N LEU A 420 8.48 0.82 -11.39
CA LEU A 420 9.27 -0.41 -11.27
C LEU A 420 8.66 -1.38 -10.23
N LYS A 421 8.75 -2.67 -10.51
CA LYS A 421 8.43 -3.71 -9.53
C LYS A 421 9.59 -3.89 -8.57
N ALA A 422 9.31 -3.97 -7.27
CA ALA A 422 10.30 -4.34 -6.27
C ALA A 422 10.84 -5.76 -6.53
N ILE A 423 12.14 -5.97 -6.30
CA ILE A 423 12.79 -7.28 -6.50
C ILE A 423 12.13 -8.34 -5.62
N LYS A 424 11.75 -7.97 -4.42
CA LYS A 424 11.09 -8.86 -3.45
C LYS A 424 9.60 -8.61 -3.37
N PRO A 425 8.80 -9.65 -3.05
CA PRO A 425 7.39 -9.47 -2.75
C PRO A 425 7.21 -8.49 -1.59
N LEU A 426 6.23 -7.61 -1.70
CA LEU A 426 5.84 -6.74 -0.59
C LEU A 426 5.35 -7.59 0.59
N PRO A 427 5.80 -7.31 1.81
CA PRO A 427 5.32 -8.02 2.99
C PRO A 427 3.83 -7.74 3.21
N SER A 428 3.09 -8.73 3.70
CA SER A 428 1.71 -8.52 4.11
C SER A 428 1.64 -7.41 5.17
N ARG A 429 0.74 -6.45 4.98
CA ARG A 429 0.46 -5.39 5.97
C ARG A 429 -0.59 -5.80 6.99
N LYS A 430 -1.22 -6.96 6.78
CA LYS A 430 -2.29 -7.46 7.62
C LYS A 430 -1.78 -8.07 8.93
N LYS A 431 -2.59 -7.96 9.97
CA LYS A 431 -2.53 -8.77 11.19
C LYS A 431 -3.35 -10.05 10.94
N ASP A 432 -2.93 -11.17 11.52
CA ASP A 432 -3.67 -12.45 11.45
C ASP A 432 -4.80 -12.47 12.50
N GLU A 433 -5.62 -11.43 12.49
CA GLU A 433 -6.75 -11.23 13.40
C GLU A 433 -7.94 -10.73 12.57
N GLN A 434 -9.14 -11.08 12.99
CA GLN A 434 -10.37 -10.51 12.43
C GLN A 434 -10.52 -9.06 12.91
N VAL A 435 -11.09 -8.21 12.07
CA VAL A 435 -11.38 -6.82 12.45
C VAL A 435 -12.42 -6.81 13.57
N PRO A 436 -12.20 -6.05 14.65
CA PRO A 436 -13.23 -5.88 15.66
C PRO A 436 -14.43 -5.12 15.08
N LEU A 437 -15.61 -5.42 15.60
CA LEU A 437 -16.86 -4.79 15.15
C LEU A 437 -16.83 -3.27 15.36
N LEU A 438 -16.36 -2.84 16.54
CA LEU A 438 -16.13 -1.45 16.93
C LEU A 438 -14.65 -1.21 17.21
N ASP A 439 -14.22 0.03 17.29
CA ASP A 439 -12.84 0.46 17.60
C ASP A 439 -11.78 -0.29 16.80
N CYS A 440 -11.91 -0.28 15.47
CA CYS A 440 -11.04 -1.06 14.58
C CYS A 440 -9.72 -0.38 14.23
N PHE A 441 -9.44 0.80 14.76
CA PHE A 441 -8.26 1.57 14.37
C PHE A 441 -6.98 0.96 14.94
N THR A 442 -6.01 0.72 14.08
CA THR A 442 -4.73 0.13 14.46
C THR A 442 -3.61 0.65 13.59
N ALA A 443 -2.43 0.80 14.19
CA ALA A 443 -1.22 1.16 13.46
C ALA A 443 -0.47 -0.12 13.01
N PRO A 444 -0.50 -0.52 11.73
CA PRO A 444 0.15 -1.76 11.26
C PRO A 444 1.65 -1.79 11.55
N CYS A 445 2.30 -0.63 11.64
CA CYS A 445 3.72 -0.53 11.98
C CYS A 445 4.03 -1.01 13.41
N LYS A 446 3.13 -0.85 14.40
CA LYS A 446 3.30 -1.39 15.76
C LYS A 446 3.36 -2.92 15.71
N GLY A 447 2.38 -3.56 15.09
CA GLY A 447 2.35 -5.02 14.91
C GLY A 447 3.47 -5.57 14.00
N GLY A 448 4.09 -4.72 13.18
CA GLY A 448 5.28 -5.08 12.39
C GLY A 448 6.58 -5.05 13.18
N CYS A 449 6.58 -4.49 14.39
CA CYS A 449 7.73 -4.40 15.27
C CYS A 449 7.74 -5.56 16.27
N PRO A 450 8.77 -6.41 16.33
CA PRO A 450 8.83 -7.52 17.30
C PRO A 450 8.73 -7.13 18.78
N ILE A 451 8.94 -5.86 19.11
CA ILE A 451 8.81 -5.29 20.46
C ILE A 451 7.63 -4.31 20.55
N GLU A 452 6.75 -4.31 19.58
CA GLU A 452 5.53 -3.49 19.53
C GLU A 452 5.74 -2.04 19.99
N GLN A 453 6.79 -1.38 19.42
CA GLN A 453 7.12 0.01 19.75
C GLN A 453 5.94 0.95 19.46
N ASP A 454 5.74 1.93 20.32
CA ASP A 454 4.75 2.99 20.19
C ASP A 454 5.19 4.00 19.12
N ILE A 455 5.12 3.55 17.85
CA ILE A 455 5.73 4.24 16.70
C ILE A 455 5.00 5.56 16.37
N PRO A 456 3.67 5.61 16.22
CA PRO A 456 2.98 6.87 15.96
C PRO A 456 3.27 7.93 17.02
N GLU A 457 3.30 7.50 18.29
CA GLU A 457 3.47 8.34 19.46
C GLU A 457 4.88 8.98 19.51
N TYR A 458 5.95 8.18 19.34
CA TYR A 458 7.29 8.79 19.34
C TYR A 458 7.58 9.60 18.07
N LEU A 459 6.96 9.27 16.94
CA LEU A 459 7.04 10.09 15.72
C LEU A 459 6.42 11.46 15.94
N GLU A 460 5.28 11.53 16.64
CA GLU A 460 4.63 12.79 16.99
C GLU A 460 5.46 13.63 17.95
N LEU A 461 6.04 13.01 18.99
CA LEU A 461 6.97 13.69 19.90
C LEU A 461 8.19 14.26 19.14
N CYS A 462 8.74 13.50 18.19
CA CYS A 462 9.84 13.98 17.33
C CYS A 462 9.40 15.15 16.45
N ARG A 463 8.18 15.11 15.88
CA ARG A 463 7.59 16.19 15.09
C ARG A 463 7.50 17.48 15.91
N LYS A 464 7.08 17.37 17.16
CA LYS A 464 7.04 18.48 18.12
C LYS A 464 8.41 18.92 18.64
N GLY A 465 9.52 18.25 18.23
CA GLY A 465 10.88 18.53 18.73
C GLY A 465 11.18 18.03 20.14
N LEU A 466 10.28 17.23 20.72
CA LEU A 466 10.38 16.69 22.08
C LEU A 466 11.20 15.39 22.10
N TYR A 467 12.47 15.48 21.68
CA TYR A 467 13.35 14.32 21.54
C TYR A 467 13.67 13.57 22.83
N GLY A 468 13.70 14.28 23.97
CA GLY A 468 13.89 13.65 25.29
C GLY A 468 12.73 12.73 25.67
N PRO A 469 11.49 13.21 25.69
CA PRO A 469 10.30 12.39 25.85
C PRO A 469 10.20 11.27 24.82
N ALA A 470 10.48 11.55 23.53
CA ALA A 470 10.48 10.54 22.47
C ALA A 470 11.47 9.40 22.77
N LEU A 471 12.70 9.71 23.18
CA LEU A 471 13.68 8.68 23.50
C LEU A 471 13.29 7.92 24.77
N ARG A 472 12.70 8.57 25.75
CA ARG A 472 12.18 7.90 26.95
C ARG A 472 11.13 6.86 26.56
N LEU A 473 10.12 7.26 25.75
CA LEU A 473 9.09 6.34 25.27
C LEU A 473 9.70 5.17 24.46
N ILE A 474 10.66 5.46 23.58
CA ILE A 474 11.37 4.42 22.82
C ILE A 474 12.03 3.41 23.77
N THR A 475 12.72 3.87 24.82
CA THR A 475 13.48 3.01 25.73
C THR A 475 12.63 2.22 26.71
N GLU A 476 11.33 2.48 26.79
CA GLU A 476 10.41 1.61 27.55
C GLU A 476 10.38 0.19 26.99
N LYS A 477 10.43 0.04 25.67
CA LYS A 477 10.41 -1.26 24.95
C LYS A 477 11.72 -1.60 24.24
N ASN A 478 12.62 -0.64 24.06
CA ASN A 478 13.81 -0.79 23.23
C ASN A 478 15.09 -0.36 23.99
N ALA A 479 15.75 -1.30 24.61
CA ALA A 479 16.98 -1.05 25.39
C ALA A 479 18.17 -0.56 24.53
N LEU A 480 18.11 -0.67 23.19
CA LEU A 480 19.24 -0.43 22.28
C LEU A 480 18.86 0.56 21.16
N PRO A 481 18.46 1.80 21.49
CA PRO A 481 17.92 2.74 20.51
C PRO A 481 18.93 3.17 19.43
N PHE A 482 20.24 3.27 19.74
CA PHE A 482 21.27 3.59 18.75
C PHE A 482 21.55 2.44 17.80
N ILE A 483 21.72 1.22 18.31
CA ILE A 483 21.90 0.02 17.47
C ILE A 483 20.70 -0.16 16.56
N THR A 484 19.49 -0.16 17.10
CA THR A 484 18.27 -0.38 16.31
C THR A 484 17.92 0.81 15.41
N GLY A 485 18.29 2.03 15.78
CA GLY A 485 18.18 3.20 14.93
C GLY A 485 19.08 3.15 13.69
N THR A 486 20.18 2.39 13.80
CA THR A 486 21.18 2.28 12.72
C THR A 486 21.00 1.03 11.84
N ILE A 487 20.81 -0.16 12.45
CA ILE A 487 20.87 -1.44 11.71
C ILE A 487 19.61 -2.31 11.84
N CYS A 488 18.51 -1.79 12.37
CA CYS A 488 17.25 -2.54 12.41
C CYS A 488 16.77 -2.84 10.98
N ALA A 489 16.24 -4.05 10.75
CA ALA A 489 15.61 -4.47 9.50
C ALA A 489 14.30 -3.72 9.16
N HIS A 490 13.88 -2.78 9.98
CA HIS A 490 12.73 -1.87 9.82
C HIS A 490 11.45 -2.50 9.22
N ARG A 491 11.09 -3.72 9.64
CA ARG A 491 9.85 -4.40 9.19
C ARG A 491 8.59 -3.54 9.37
N CYS A 492 8.59 -2.65 10.36
CA CYS A 492 7.54 -1.66 10.58
C CYS A 492 7.32 -0.72 9.38
N GLN A 493 8.40 -0.32 8.68
CA GLN A 493 8.30 0.51 7.47
C GLN A 493 7.62 -0.26 6.32
N GLY A 494 7.89 -1.56 6.18
CA GLY A 494 7.18 -2.42 5.22
C GLY A 494 5.68 -2.54 5.48
N LYS A 495 5.25 -2.46 6.75
CA LYS A 495 3.84 -2.50 7.15
C LYS A 495 3.17 -1.11 7.23
N CYS A 496 3.91 -0.02 7.02
CA CYS A 496 3.38 1.32 7.12
C CYS A 496 2.28 1.58 6.07
N SER A 497 1.11 2.08 6.49
CA SER A 497 0.00 2.42 5.59
C SER A 497 0.39 3.51 4.58
N ARG A 498 1.41 4.31 4.87
CA ARG A 498 1.95 5.30 3.93
C ARG A 498 2.41 4.68 2.60
N ASN A 499 2.81 3.42 2.59
CA ASN A 499 3.15 2.69 1.37
C ASN A 499 2.00 2.56 0.35
N PHE A 500 0.75 2.81 0.75
CA PHE A 500 -0.38 2.91 -0.18
C PHE A 500 -0.44 4.26 -0.92
N TYR A 501 0.25 5.26 -0.41
CA TYR A 501 0.33 6.62 -0.95
C TYR A 501 1.61 6.81 -1.75
N GLU A 502 2.73 6.56 -1.10
CA GLU A 502 4.09 6.85 -1.57
C GLU A 502 5.10 6.04 -0.75
N GLU A 503 6.30 6.51 -0.56
CA GLU A 503 7.29 5.88 0.31
C GLU A 503 6.84 5.87 1.78
N SER A 504 7.17 4.82 2.53
CA SER A 504 6.90 4.71 3.97
C SER A 504 7.49 5.86 4.77
N VAL A 505 6.96 6.09 5.97
CA VAL A 505 7.61 6.98 6.94
C VAL A 505 8.98 6.43 7.32
N HIS A 506 10.00 7.29 7.40
CA HIS A 506 11.37 6.95 7.81
C HIS A 506 11.46 6.70 9.32
N ILE A 507 10.84 5.61 9.76
CA ILE A 507 10.66 5.26 11.17
C ILE A 507 12.01 5.01 11.85
N ARG A 508 12.91 4.26 11.20
CA ARG A 508 14.25 3.92 11.73
C ARG A 508 15.11 5.16 11.89
N GLU A 509 15.15 6.00 10.91
CA GLU A 509 15.95 7.24 10.86
C GLU A 509 15.44 8.24 11.91
N THR A 510 14.12 8.40 12.06
CA THR A 510 13.52 9.27 13.09
C THR A 510 13.81 8.75 14.50
N LYS A 511 13.79 7.42 14.70
CA LYS A 511 14.20 6.79 15.96
C LYS A 511 15.67 7.11 16.31
N LEU A 512 16.58 7.01 15.33
CA LEU A 512 17.99 7.38 15.52
C LEU A 512 18.13 8.85 15.88
N LEU A 513 17.40 9.74 15.21
CA LEU A 513 17.39 11.18 15.52
C LEU A 513 16.92 11.44 16.96
N ALA A 514 15.87 10.74 17.41
CA ALA A 514 15.41 10.81 18.80
C ALA A 514 16.51 10.36 19.78
N ALA A 515 17.22 9.26 19.47
CA ALA A 515 18.32 8.77 20.26
C ALA A 515 19.46 9.80 20.34
N GLU A 516 19.89 10.35 19.21
CA GLU A 516 20.99 11.32 19.16
C GLU A 516 20.69 12.61 19.92
N LYS A 517 19.50 13.19 19.70
CA LYS A 517 19.12 14.47 20.29
C LYS A 517 18.58 14.35 21.72
N GLY A 518 17.92 13.25 22.05
CA GLY A 518 17.33 13.00 23.37
C GLY A 518 18.29 12.41 24.40
N TYR A 519 19.46 11.91 23.97
CA TYR A 519 20.37 11.12 24.82
C TYR A 519 20.73 11.79 26.13
N ASN A 520 21.24 13.03 26.10
CA ASN A 520 21.68 13.73 27.29
C ASN A 520 20.51 14.00 28.27
N THR A 521 19.33 14.31 27.73
CA THR A 521 18.14 14.52 28.56
C THR A 521 17.71 13.22 29.23
N LEU A 522 17.70 12.10 28.50
CA LEU A 522 17.39 10.79 29.06
C LEU A 522 18.40 10.39 30.14
N MET A 523 19.70 10.46 29.83
CA MET A 523 20.78 10.10 30.79
C MET A 523 20.71 10.89 32.10
N ALA A 524 20.33 12.17 32.03
CA ALA A 524 20.14 13.01 33.19
C ALA A 524 18.90 12.62 34.03
N SER A 525 17.89 12.03 33.43
CA SER A 525 16.63 11.64 34.06
C SER A 525 16.65 10.24 34.67
N LEU A 526 17.52 9.33 34.16
CA LEU A 526 17.61 7.97 34.70
C LEU A 526 18.08 7.94 36.15
N ARG A 527 17.40 7.13 36.96
CA ARG A 527 17.73 6.91 38.37
C ARG A 527 17.92 5.42 38.60
N MET A 528 18.88 5.09 39.45
CA MET A 528 19.11 3.72 39.90
C MET A 528 17.95 3.36 40.87
N PRO A 529 17.20 2.29 40.62
CA PRO A 529 16.16 1.85 41.53
C PRO A 529 16.72 1.20 42.79
N GLU A 530 15.87 1.01 43.77
CA GLU A 530 16.24 0.24 44.97
C GLU A 530 16.47 -1.23 44.61
N PRO A 531 17.50 -1.87 45.09
CA PRO A 531 17.81 -3.26 44.78
C PRO A 531 16.75 -4.24 45.30
N VAL A 532 16.38 -5.21 44.48
CA VAL A 532 15.57 -6.37 44.88
C VAL A 532 16.42 -7.39 45.60
N GLU A 533 16.08 -7.78 46.84
CA GLU A 533 16.96 -8.59 47.69
C GLU A 533 16.98 -10.08 47.38
N ASP A 534 15.87 -10.64 46.87
CA ASP A 534 15.67 -12.10 46.73
C ASP A 534 16.07 -12.63 45.35
N LYS A 535 16.52 -11.78 44.41
CA LYS A 535 16.85 -12.15 43.05
C LYS A 535 18.25 -11.67 42.68
N LYS A 536 19.00 -12.55 42.00
CA LYS A 536 20.33 -12.23 41.47
C LYS A 536 20.52 -12.92 40.12
N VAL A 537 20.79 -12.16 39.07
CA VAL A 537 20.85 -12.67 37.71
C VAL A 537 22.27 -12.67 37.15
N ALA A 538 22.67 -13.79 36.56
CA ALA A 538 23.87 -13.90 35.73
C ALA A 538 23.48 -13.97 34.25
N ILE A 539 24.07 -13.11 33.42
CA ILE A 539 23.90 -13.14 31.96
C ILE A 539 25.22 -13.58 31.33
N VAL A 540 25.17 -14.68 30.59
CA VAL A 540 26.32 -15.24 29.86
C VAL A 540 26.27 -14.77 28.42
N GLY A 541 27.06 -13.75 28.09
CA GLY A 541 27.11 -13.11 26.77
C GLY A 541 26.67 -11.65 26.81
N GLY A 542 27.50 -10.75 26.34
CA GLY A 542 27.31 -9.30 26.29
C GLY A 542 26.97 -8.81 24.89
N GLY A 543 26.24 -9.60 24.12
CA GLY A 543 25.62 -9.20 22.87
C GLY A 543 24.31 -8.41 23.06
N PRO A 544 23.59 -8.05 21.98
CA PRO A 544 22.37 -7.25 22.07
C PRO A 544 21.34 -7.80 23.08
N THR A 545 21.06 -9.09 23.04
CA THR A 545 20.09 -9.75 23.96
C THR A 545 20.55 -9.63 25.41
N GLY A 546 21.86 -9.86 25.69
CA GLY A 546 22.40 -9.76 27.05
C GLY A 546 22.38 -8.34 27.60
N ILE A 547 22.76 -7.34 26.80
CA ILE A 547 22.71 -5.91 27.18
C ILE A 547 21.25 -5.49 27.43
N ALA A 548 20.31 -5.89 26.56
CA ALA A 548 18.88 -5.57 26.68
C ALA A 548 18.28 -6.21 27.94
N ALA A 549 18.59 -7.48 28.23
CA ALA A 549 18.12 -8.16 29.43
C ALA A 549 18.63 -7.47 30.68
N ALA A 550 19.93 -7.09 30.69
CA ALA A 550 20.51 -6.35 31.79
C ALA A 550 19.91 -4.96 32.00
N TYR A 551 19.57 -4.27 30.90
CA TYR A 551 18.87 -2.99 30.93
C TYR A 551 17.49 -3.13 31.59
N PHE A 552 16.66 -4.08 31.11
CA PHE A 552 15.30 -4.27 31.63
C PHE A 552 15.31 -4.75 33.10
N LEU A 553 16.19 -5.69 33.45
CA LEU A 553 16.34 -6.15 34.85
C LEU A 553 16.87 -5.06 35.76
N GLY A 554 17.90 -4.33 35.31
CA GLY A 554 18.49 -3.24 36.08
C GLY A 554 17.50 -2.10 36.33
N ARG A 555 16.62 -1.81 35.35
CA ARG A 555 15.51 -0.85 35.49
C ARG A 555 14.55 -1.24 36.63
N GLU A 556 14.31 -2.53 36.79
CA GLU A 556 13.47 -3.07 37.86
C GLU A 556 14.23 -3.34 39.19
N GLY A 557 15.47 -2.88 39.29
CA GLY A 557 16.28 -3.04 40.52
C GLY A 557 16.81 -4.44 40.74
N VAL A 558 16.77 -5.34 39.76
CA VAL A 558 17.29 -6.70 39.92
C VAL A 558 18.81 -6.72 39.78
N PRO A 559 19.59 -7.12 40.84
CA PRO A 559 21.02 -7.22 40.74
C PRO A 559 21.48 -8.16 39.62
N THR A 560 22.17 -7.59 38.63
CA THR A 560 22.50 -8.29 37.39
C THR A 560 24.01 -8.18 37.10
N THR A 561 24.62 -9.30 36.70
CA THR A 561 26.03 -9.35 36.27
C THR A 561 26.12 -9.92 34.86
N ILE A 562 26.75 -9.21 33.92
CA ILE A 562 27.10 -9.71 32.58
C ILE A 562 28.48 -10.32 32.59
N PHE A 563 28.64 -11.52 32.09
CA PHE A 563 29.89 -12.19 31.79
C PHE A 563 30.16 -12.22 30.29
N GLU A 564 31.21 -11.51 29.84
CA GLU A 564 31.55 -11.41 28.41
C GLU A 564 33.03 -11.83 28.20
N ARG A 565 33.24 -12.75 27.26
CA ARG A 565 34.58 -13.26 26.92
C ARG A 565 35.46 -12.24 26.18
N GLU A 566 34.83 -11.35 25.42
CA GLU A 566 35.51 -10.28 24.71
C GLU A 566 35.83 -9.09 25.63
N ARG A 567 36.64 -8.14 25.14
CA ARG A 567 37.09 -6.98 25.91
C ARG A 567 36.06 -5.85 26.03
N LYS A 568 35.03 -5.88 25.24
CA LYS A 568 33.92 -4.92 25.21
C LYS A 568 32.60 -5.63 24.97
N LEU A 569 31.51 -5.05 25.45
CA LEU A 569 30.15 -5.48 25.11
C LEU A 569 29.77 -5.11 23.66
N GLY A 570 28.73 -5.72 23.12
CA GLY A 570 28.15 -5.40 21.83
C GLY A 570 28.01 -6.60 20.87
N GLY A 571 28.68 -7.73 21.13
CA GLY A 571 28.54 -8.96 20.35
C GLY A 571 28.75 -8.77 18.82
N VAL A 572 27.91 -9.39 18.00
CA VAL A 572 28.00 -9.35 16.53
C VAL A 572 28.00 -7.91 15.98
N PRO A 573 27.14 -6.97 16.42
CA PRO A 573 27.22 -5.57 15.99
C PRO A 573 28.60 -4.94 16.15
N ARG A 574 29.28 -5.21 17.25
CA ARG A 574 30.61 -4.65 17.48
C ARG A 574 31.73 -5.36 16.74
N TYR A 575 31.70 -6.68 16.70
CA TYR A 575 32.87 -7.45 16.26
C TYR A 575 32.80 -7.95 14.82
N VAL A 576 31.60 -8.02 14.22
CA VAL A 576 31.35 -8.58 12.88
C VAL A 576 30.79 -7.55 11.90
N ILE A 577 29.72 -6.85 12.27
CA ILE A 577 29.08 -5.87 11.38
C ILE A 577 30.07 -4.75 11.04
N PRO A 578 30.23 -4.37 9.76
CA PRO A 578 31.22 -3.39 9.33
C PRO A 578 31.02 -2.01 9.96
N ALA A 579 32.13 -1.27 10.16
CA ALA A 579 32.10 0.06 10.75
C ALA A 579 31.35 1.09 9.90
N PHE A 580 31.23 0.87 8.59
CA PHE A 580 30.43 1.75 7.73
C PHE A 580 28.91 1.56 7.92
N ARG A 581 28.47 0.48 8.59
CA ARG A 581 27.07 0.23 8.95
C ARG A 581 26.76 0.71 10.36
N ILE A 582 27.65 0.47 11.32
CA ILE A 582 27.46 0.90 12.71
C ILE A 582 28.80 1.24 13.36
N SER A 583 28.85 2.38 14.02
CA SER A 583 30.03 2.83 14.76
C SER A 583 30.09 2.20 16.14
N ASP A 584 31.31 2.08 16.68
CA ASP A 584 31.54 1.65 18.08
C ASP A 584 30.92 2.63 19.06
N GLU A 585 30.90 3.93 18.75
CA GLU A 585 30.31 4.98 19.58
C GLU A 585 28.80 4.78 19.78
N ALA A 586 28.06 4.42 18.71
CA ALA A 586 26.63 4.12 18.80
C ALA A 586 26.38 2.95 19.79
N ILE A 587 27.20 1.91 19.72
CA ILE A 587 27.10 0.77 20.64
C ILE A 587 27.45 1.17 22.07
N ASP A 588 28.51 1.99 22.28
CA ASP A 588 28.93 2.45 23.59
C ASP A 588 27.83 3.32 24.25
N LYS A 589 27.07 4.10 23.51
CA LYS A 589 25.91 4.86 24.02
C LYS A 589 24.80 3.95 24.56
N ASP A 590 24.45 2.88 23.84
CA ASP A 590 23.45 1.91 24.31
C ASP A 590 23.96 1.15 25.55
N VAL A 591 25.23 0.78 25.58
CA VAL A 591 25.86 0.16 26.78
C VAL A 591 25.78 1.10 27.98
N ALA A 592 26.04 2.39 27.78
CA ALA A 592 26.02 3.38 28.87
C ALA A 592 24.59 3.58 29.43
N LEU A 593 23.54 3.42 28.64
CA LEU A 593 22.17 3.41 29.16
C LEU A 593 21.95 2.28 30.16
N MET A 594 22.37 1.07 29.82
CA MET A 594 22.30 -0.10 30.71
C MET A 594 23.16 0.08 31.98
N GLU A 595 24.42 0.57 31.86
CA GLU A 595 25.29 0.79 32.97
C GLU A 595 24.75 1.80 34.01
N ARG A 596 23.82 2.70 33.57
CA ARG A 596 23.15 3.68 34.43
C ARG A 596 22.32 3.04 35.56
N TYR A 597 21.91 1.79 35.37
CA TYR A 597 21.14 1.00 36.35
C TYR A 597 22.02 0.12 37.26
N GLY A 598 23.34 0.34 37.29
CA GLY A 598 24.26 -0.34 38.23
C GLY A 598 24.56 -1.79 37.89
N VAL A 599 24.39 -2.20 36.63
CA VAL A 599 24.70 -3.55 36.14
C VAL A 599 26.23 -3.81 36.28
N GLU A 600 26.61 -4.92 36.89
CA GLU A 600 28.01 -5.36 36.97
C GLU A 600 28.44 -5.99 35.63
N VAL A 601 29.65 -5.65 35.15
CA VAL A 601 30.18 -6.18 33.89
C VAL A 601 31.52 -6.82 34.08
N LYS A 602 31.67 -8.10 33.71
CA LYS A 602 32.94 -8.88 33.81
C LYS A 602 33.42 -9.26 32.39
N LEU A 603 34.47 -8.60 31.92
CA LEU A 603 34.98 -8.68 30.54
C LEU A 603 36.26 -9.52 30.43
N GLY A 604 36.53 -10.01 29.22
CA GLY A 604 37.83 -10.56 28.82
C GLY A 604 38.11 -11.98 29.32
N LYS A 605 37.10 -12.66 29.84
CA LYS A 605 37.23 -14.05 30.31
C LYS A 605 35.93 -14.83 30.00
N PRO A 606 36.02 -16.12 29.68
CA PRO A 606 34.85 -17.00 29.61
C PRO A 606 34.05 -16.95 30.93
N ALA A 607 32.72 -17.04 30.81
CA ALA A 607 31.85 -17.12 31.98
C ALA A 607 32.16 -18.38 32.81
N PRO A 608 31.93 -18.35 34.12
CA PRO A 608 31.91 -19.57 34.96
C PRO A 608 30.81 -20.53 34.45
N SER A 609 30.95 -21.82 34.72
CA SER A 609 29.90 -22.80 34.39
C SER A 609 28.62 -22.50 35.16
N VAL A 610 27.49 -23.01 34.66
CA VAL A 610 26.16 -22.89 35.31
C VAL A 610 26.23 -23.35 36.78
N GLU A 611 26.93 -24.46 37.07
CA GLU A 611 27.10 -24.95 38.42
C GLU A 611 27.86 -23.97 39.32
N GLN A 612 28.91 -23.37 38.78
CA GLN A 612 29.71 -22.37 39.50
C GLN A 612 28.89 -21.08 39.76
N LEU A 613 28.11 -20.60 38.76
CA LEU A 613 27.25 -19.45 38.91
C LEU A 613 26.18 -19.67 39.98
N LYS A 614 25.56 -20.86 40.04
CA LYS A 614 24.63 -21.24 41.13
C LYS A 614 25.35 -21.21 42.51
N LYS A 615 26.56 -21.74 42.62
CA LYS A 615 27.36 -21.65 43.86
C LYS A 615 27.73 -20.22 44.27
N MET A 616 27.79 -19.27 43.30
CA MET A 616 28.00 -17.85 43.55
C MET A 616 26.69 -17.11 43.95
N GLY A 617 25.63 -17.82 44.12
CA GLY A 617 24.32 -17.31 44.56
C GLY A 617 23.44 -16.67 43.49
N TYR A 618 23.72 -16.90 42.21
CA TYR A 618 22.82 -16.47 41.15
C TYR A 618 21.57 -17.35 41.12
N THR A 619 20.40 -16.73 41.24
CA THR A 619 19.09 -17.40 41.24
C THR A 619 18.59 -17.71 39.85
N HIS A 620 18.93 -16.84 38.89
CA HIS A 620 18.57 -16.96 37.47
C HIS A 620 19.83 -16.81 36.61
N ILE A 621 19.95 -17.62 35.56
CA ILE A 621 21.08 -17.61 34.65
C ILE A 621 20.56 -17.52 33.22
N LEU A 622 20.91 -16.48 32.49
CA LEU A 622 20.52 -16.31 31.09
C LEU A 622 21.69 -16.66 30.16
N MET A 623 21.50 -17.64 29.28
CA MET A 623 22.42 -17.95 28.20
C MET A 623 22.07 -17.09 26.99
N ALA A 624 22.82 -15.99 26.78
CA ALA A 624 22.67 -15.03 25.67
C ALA A 624 23.93 -15.06 24.77
N THR A 625 24.46 -16.25 24.52
CA THR A 625 25.74 -16.48 23.87
C THR A 625 25.77 -16.27 22.36
N GLY A 626 24.60 -16.11 21.75
CA GLY A 626 24.43 -15.92 20.32
C GLY A 626 24.74 -17.17 19.46
N ALA A 627 24.86 -16.97 18.16
CA ALA A 627 25.22 -18.01 17.17
C ALA A 627 26.54 -17.64 16.48
N TRP A 628 27.67 -18.16 16.96
CA TRP A 628 28.99 -17.79 16.48
C TRP A 628 29.68 -18.87 15.65
N LYS A 629 29.17 -20.10 15.65
CA LYS A 629 29.75 -21.19 14.86
C LYS A 629 29.35 -21.03 13.39
N PRO A 630 30.31 -21.14 12.43
CA PRO A 630 29.99 -21.06 11.01
C PRO A 630 29.16 -22.27 10.56
N GLY A 631 28.19 -22.06 9.71
CA GLY A 631 27.53 -23.13 8.97
C GLY A 631 28.55 -23.83 8.06
N LYS A 632 28.37 -25.13 7.87
CA LYS A 632 29.27 -25.92 7.02
C LYS A 632 28.99 -25.70 5.54
N LEU A 633 30.00 -25.26 4.79
CA LEU A 633 30.09 -25.38 3.33
C LEU A 633 31.19 -26.40 3.02
N ASP A 634 30.76 -27.60 2.67
CA ASP A 634 31.67 -28.74 2.49
C ASP A 634 32.15 -28.80 1.04
N ILE A 635 33.11 -27.95 0.69
CA ILE A 635 33.76 -27.91 -0.62
C ILE A 635 35.29 -27.80 -0.45
N GLU A 636 36.03 -28.38 -1.37
CA GLU A 636 37.50 -28.26 -1.40
C GLU A 636 37.94 -26.87 -1.87
N GLY A 637 39.03 -26.35 -1.32
CA GLY A 637 39.69 -25.11 -1.72
C GLY A 637 39.93 -24.10 -0.61
N ASN A 638 40.20 -22.85 -0.99
CA ASN A 638 40.40 -21.72 -0.08
C ASN A 638 39.03 -21.18 0.40
N VAL A 639 38.46 -21.84 1.40
CA VAL A 639 37.16 -21.50 1.97
C VAL A 639 37.32 -20.92 3.37
N GLN A 640 36.71 -19.76 3.65
CA GLN A 640 36.74 -19.10 4.95
C GLN A 640 35.33 -18.85 5.47
N GLY A 641 35.13 -19.06 6.76
CA GLY A 641 33.88 -18.72 7.44
C GLY A 641 33.69 -17.19 7.54
N VAL A 642 32.50 -16.71 7.25
CA VAL A 642 32.19 -15.27 7.18
C VAL A 642 32.48 -14.54 8.49
N ILE A 643 32.13 -15.09 9.65
CA ILE A 643 32.29 -14.42 10.95
C ILE A 643 33.76 -14.10 11.26
N GLU A 644 34.65 -15.11 11.16
CA GLU A 644 36.06 -14.93 11.41
C GLU A 644 36.74 -14.03 10.38
N TRP A 645 36.32 -14.14 9.11
CA TRP A 645 36.78 -13.28 8.03
C TRP A 645 36.39 -11.82 8.29
N MET A 646 35.13 -11.55 8.63
CA MET A 646 34.64 -10.21 8.96
C MET A 646 35.30 -9.61 10.19
N LYS A 647 35.48 -10.38 11.27
CA LYS A 647 36.25 -9.96 12.45
C LYS A 647 37.70 -9.52 12.13
N ARG A 648 38.32 -10.20 11.18
CA ARG A 648 39.65 -9.86 10.69
C ARG A 648 39.63 -8.60 9.85
N MET A 649 38.67 -8.50 8.90
CA MET A 649 38.55 -7.34 8.03
C MET A 649 38.17 -6.07 8.77
N LYS A 650 37.35 -6.14 9.79
CA LYS A 650 36.97 -4.98 10.61
C LYS A 650 38.16 -4.28 11.27
N LYS A 651 39.27 -4.98 11.48
CA LYS A 651 40.52 -4.42 12.03
C LYS A 651 41.38 -3.72 10.94
N GLN A 652 41.05 -3.86 9.66
CA GLN A 652 41.81 -3.25 8.57
C GLN A 652 41.27 -1.84 8.29
N VAL A 653 42.18 -0.89 8.12
CA VAL A 653 41.83 0.54 7.87
C VAL A 653 41.99 0.91 6.39
N LYS A 654 42.78 0.15 5.63
CA LYS A 654 43.07 0.43 4.21
C LYS A 654 42.73 -0.76 3.33
N PRO A 655 42.43 -0.53 2.05
CA PRO A 655 42.30 -1.60 1.07
C PRO A 655 43.50 -2.54 1.11
N CYS A 656 43.24 -3.85 1.25
CA CYS A 656 44.28 -4.86 1.46
C CYS A 656 43.98 -6.16 0.71
N LEU A 657 42.91 -6.18 -0.10
CA LEU A 657 42.49 -7.34 -0.89
C LEU A 657 42.72 -7.10 -2.38
N SER A 658 42.88 -8.18 -3.12
CA SER A 658 42.97 -8.22 -4.58
C SER A 658 42.41 -9.53 -5.09
N GLY A 659 42.19 -9.65 -6.42
CA GLY A 659 41.63 -10.83 -7.00
C GLY A 659 40.13 -10.98 -6.85
N SER A 660 39.60 -12.17 -7.08
CA SER A 660 38.18 -12.49 -7.13
C SER A 660 37.74 -13.23 -5.86
N ILE A 661 36.79 -12.65 -5.13
CA ILE A 661 36.21 -13.23 -3.93
C ILE A 661 34.75 -13.57 -4.18
N VAL A 662 34.39 -14.84 -3.96
CA VAL A 662 33.02 -15.31 -4.09
C VAL A 662 32.43 -15.54 -2.70
N VAL A 663 31.34 -14.82 -2.39
CA VAL A 663 30.57 -14.99 -1.16
C VAL A 663 29.40 -15.95 -1.45
N VAL A 664 29.41 -17.09 -0.78
CA VAL A 664 28.35 -18.10 -0.92
C VAL A 664 27.31 -17.89 0.17
N GLY A 665 26.13 -17.48 -0.23
CA GLY A 665 25.02 -17.15 0.64
C GLY A 665 24.29 -15.89 0.19
N ALA A 666 23.15 -15.58 0.80
CA ALA A 666 22.31 -14.47 0.37
C ALA A 666 21.55 -13.77 1.53
N GLY A 667 22.01 -13.91 2.76
CA GLY A 667 21.52 -13.13 3.92
C GLY A 667 22.24 -11.80 4.05
N ASN A 668 21.82 -10.97 5.02
CA ASN A 668 22.46 -9.68 5.32
C ASN A 668 23.97 -9.81 5.59
N THR A 669 24.40 -10.88 6.25
CA THR A 669 25.82 -11.18 6.49
C THR A 669 26.59 -11.38 5.18
N ALA A 670 25.97 -12.01 4.16
CA ALA A 670 26.58 -12.18 2.84
C ALA A 670 26.68 -10.84 2.09
N MET A 671 25.66 -9.98 2.18
CA MET A 671 25.69 -8.63 1.61
C MET A 671 26.81 -7.80 2.23
N ASP A 672 26.92 -7.79 3.56
CA ASP A 672 27.98 -7.10 4.29
C ASP A 672 29.38 -7.61 3.89
N ALA A 673 29.57 -8.93 3.80
CA ALA A 673 30.86 -9.51 3.42
C ALA A 673 31.26 -9.14 1.98
N ALA A 674 30.33 -9.17 1.04
CA ALA A 674 30.60 -8.79 -0.34
C ALA A 674 30.94 -7.31 -0.49
N ARG A 675 30.22 -6.43 0.22
CA ARG A 675 30.51 -4.99 0.26
C ARG A 675 31.86 -4.70 0.90
N VAL A 676 32.22 -5.41 1.98
CA VAL A 676 33.56 -5.31 2.60
C VAL A 676 34.63 -5.75 1.61
N ALA A 677 34.47 -6.89 0.95
CA ALA A 677 35.41 -7.38 -0.05
C ALA A 677 35.64 -6.34 -1.15
N LYS A 678 34.55 -5.77 -1.69
CA LYS A 678 34.58 -4.73 -2.73
C LYS A 678 35.32 -3.47 -2.25
N ARG A 679 34.96 -2.94 -1.09
CA ARG A 679 35.59 -1.74 -0.50
C ARG A 679 37.06 -1.95 -0.14
N MET A 680 37.46 -3.19 0.17
CA MET A 680 38.84 -3.55 0.44
C MET A 680 39.69 -3.82 -0.83
N GLY A 681 39.11 -3.70 -2.03
CA GLY A 681 39.80 -3.72 -3.30
C GLY A 681 39.68 -5.02 -4.12
N ALA A 682 38.93 -5.99 -3.67
CA ALA A 682 38.66 -7.24 -4.41
C ALA A 682 37.51 -7.08 -5.41
N HIS A 683 37.47 -7.94 -6.41
CA HIS A 683 36.31 -8.20 -7.24
C HIS A 683 35.37 -9.14 -6.46
N ALA A 684 34.19 -8.64 -6.08
CA ALA A 684 33.27 -9.36 -5.21
C ALA A 684 32.05 -9.89 -5.98
N THR A 685 31.75 -11.17 -5.81
CA THR A 685 30.59 -11.84 -6.40
C THR A 685 29.80 -12.58 -5.33
N ILE A 686 28.48 -12.35 -5.30
CA ILE A 686 27.54 -13.17 -4.48
C ILE A 686 27.08 -14.35 -5.34
N LEU A 687 27.20 -15.56 -4.79
CA LEU A 687 26.73 -16.79 -5.41
C LEU A 687 25.56 -17.36 -4.62
N TYR A 688 24.44 -17.55 -5.30
CA TYR A 688 23.23 -18.02 -4.65
C TYR A 688 22.49 -19.09 -5.45
N ARG A 689 22.02 -20.12 -4.74
CA ARG A 689 21.37 -21.28 -5.36
C ARG A 689 19.92 -21.04 -5.82
N ARG A 690 19.35 -19.87 -5.52
CA ARG A 690 18.02 -19.39 -6.00
C ARG A 690 18.21 -18.05 -6.71
N THR A 691 17.12 -17.33 -6.94
CA THR A 691 17.16 -15.97 -7.52
C THR A 691 17.12 -14.89 -6.43
N LYS A 692 17.43 -13.64 -6.80
CA LYS A 692 17.36 -12.45 -5.91
C LYS A 692 16.02 -12.34 -5.19
N LYS A 693 14.93 -12.68 -5.84
CA LYS A 693 13.57 -12.70 -5.28
C LYS A 693 13.47 -13.53 -3.98
N PHE A 694 14.22 -14.63 -3.88
CA PHE A 694 14.21 -15.55 -2.73
C PHE A 694 15.36 -15.35 -1.76
N MET A 695 16.16 -14.28 -1.90
CA MET A 695 17.26 -14.00 -0.97
C MET A 695 16.71 -13.63 0.40
N PRO A 696 17.28 -14.14 1.52
CA PRO A 696 16.84 -13.76 2.88
C PRO A 696 17.27 -12.34 3.28
N ALA A 697 18.23 -11.71 2.59
CA ALA A 697 18.65 -10.33 2.88
C ALA A 697 17.48 -9.35 2.74
N ASP A 698 17.48 -8.26 3.50
CA ASP A 698 16.51 -7.18 3.36
C ASP A 698 16.64 -6.50 1.99
N GLU A 699 15.52 -6.01 1.44
CA GLU A 699 15.49 -5.31 0.13
C GLU A 699 16.49 -4.16 0.10
N HIS A 700 16.53 -3.36 1.14
CA HIS A 700 17.46 -2.22 1.25
C HIS A 700 18.93 -2.66 1.19
N GLU A 701 19.31 -3.71 1.90
CA GLU A 701 20.69 -4.22 1.89
C GLU A 701 21.05 -4.86 0.55
N LEU A 702 20.10 -5.52 -0.10
CA LEU A 702 20.27 -6.06 -1.44
C LEU A 702 20.51 -4.91 -2.44
N GLN A 703 19.69 -3.86 -2.40
CA GLN A 703 19.84 -2.72 -3.29
C GLN A 703 21.17 -1.98 -3.10
N LEU A 704 21.55 -1.70 -1.84
CA LEU A 704 22.86 -1.10 -1.55
C LEU A 704 24.04 -1.95 -2.08
N THR A 705 23.90 -3.27 -2.07
CA THR A 705 24.94 -4.19 -2.58
C THR A 705 25.02 -4.14 -4.10
N ILE A 706 23.88 -4.03 -4.79
CA ILE A 706 23.79 -3.83 -6.23
C ILE A 706 24.43 -2.47 -6.61
N ASP A 707 24.05 -1.40 -5.92
CA ASP A 707 24.53 -0.04 -6.18
C ASP A 707 26.04 0.11 -5.99
N GLU A 708 26.64 -0.63 -5.07
CA GLU A 708 28.09 -0.68 -4.91
C GLU A 708 28.81 -1.52 -6.00
N GLY A 709 28.06 -2.11 -6.93
CA GLY A 709 28.62 -2.84 -8.07
C GLY A 709 29.18 -4.23 -7.71
N VAL A 710 28.58 -4.90 -6.73
CA VAL A 710 28.83 -6.32 -6.45
C VAL A 710 28.14 -7.16 -7.51
N GLU A 711 28.81 -8.16 -8.04
CA GLU A 711 28.22 -9.07 -9.01
C GLU A 711 27.36 -10.16 -8.34
N PHE A 712 26.33 -10.64 -9.06
CA PHE A 712 25.45 -11.70 -8.59
C PHE A 712 25.43 -12.86 -9.59
N VAL A 713 25.69 -14.06 -9.11
CA VAL A 713 25.53 -15.31 -9.86
C VAL A 713 24.39 -16.09 -9.18
N GLU A 714 23.25 -16.06 -9.84
CA GLU A 714 22.02 -16.72 -9.38
C GLU A 714 21.94 -18.16 -9.92
N LEU A 715 21.12 -18.98 -9.31
CA LEU A 715 20.88 -20.37 -9.71
C LEU A 715 22.18 -21.17 -9.83
N ALA A 716 23.06 -21.00 -8.85
CA ALA A 716 24.37 -21.64 -8.82
C ALA A 716 24.71 -22.18 -7.43
N ALA A 717 25.24 -23.39 -7.36
CA ALA A 717 25.76 -24.01 -6.15
C ALA A 717 27.25 -24.33 -6.29
N PRO A 718 28.09 -23.98 -5.31
CA PRO A 718 29.52 -24.23 -5.39
C PRO A 718 29.84 -25.73 -5.24
N VAL A 719 30.81 -26.21 -5.97
CA VAL A 719 31.27 -27.61 -5.95
C VAL A 719 32.72 -27.71 -5.45
N LYS A 720 33.62 -26.94 -6.04
CA LYS A 720 35.04 -26.99 -5.70
C LYS A 720 35.77 -25.72 -6.15
N GLN A 721 36.62 -25.15 -5.31
CA GLN A 721 37.50 -24.05 -5.65
C GLN A 721 38.92 -24.59 -5.90
N SER A 722 39.50 -24.26 -7.03
CA SER A 722 40.89 -24.62 -7.37
C SER A 722 41.45 -23.71 -8.45
N ARG A 723 42.75 -23.43 -8.40
CA ARG A 723 43.50 -22.70 -9.43
C ARG A 723 42.85 -21.37 -9.87
N GLY A 724 42.36 -20.57 -8.94
CA GLY A 724 41.73 -19.28 -9.19
C GLY A 724 40.33 -19.36 -9.82
N LYS A 725 39.65 -20.52 -9.75
CA LYS A 725 38.30 -20.74 -10.26
C LYS A 725 37.43 -21.49 -9.27
N LEU A 726 36.16 -21.21 -9.28
CA LEU A 726 35.13 -21.97 -8.58
C LEU A 726 34.27 -22.71 -9.60
N LEU A 727 34.22 -24.03 -9.48
CA LEU A 727 33.30 -24.88 -10.21
C LEU A 727 31.92 -24.82 -9.54
N CYS A 728 30.89 -24.61 -10.33
CA CYS A 728 29.51 -24.47 -9.84
C CYS A 728 28.57 -25.42 -10.59
N ASP A 729 27.65 -26.05 -9.87
CA ASP A 729 26.46 -26.68 -10.46
C ASP A 729 25.45 -25.57 -10.83
N LYS A 730 24.90 -25.62 -12.04
CA LYS A 730 23.77 -24.81 -12.45
C LYS A 730 22.50 -25.37 -11.82
N MET A 731 21.71 -24.51 -11.22
CA MET A 731 20.46 -24.85 -10.53
C MET A 731 19.25 -24.43 -11.34
N ILE A 732 18.11 -25.07 -11.09
CA ILE A 732 16.79 -24.67 -11.55
C ILE A 732 15.87 -24.62 -10.33
N LEU A 733 14.80 -23.84 -10.40
CA LEU A 733 13.79 -23.80 -9.37
C LEU A 733 12.78 -24.93 -9.58
N GLY A 734 12.63 -25.81 -8.60
CA GLY A 734 11.60 -26.84 -8.57
C GLY A 734 10.21 -26.27 -8.26
N GLU A 735 9.25 -27.14 -7.99
CA GLU A 735 7.91 -26.73 -7.60
C GLU A 735 7.89 -25.95 -6.26
N PRO A 736 6.94 -25.03 -6.07
CA PRO A 736 6.80 -24.30 -4.82
C PRO A 736 6.34 -25.23 -3.68
N ASP A 737 6.87 -25.02 -2.48
CA ASP A 737 6.36 -25.62 -1.25
C ASP A 737 5.10 -24.87 -0.74
N GLU A 738 4.48 -25.34 0.36
CA GLU A 738 3.30 -24.70 0.98
C GLU A 738 3.49 -23.22 1.33
N SER A 739 4.72 -22.77 1.50
CA SER A 739 5.05 -21.35 1.71
C SER A 739 5.29 -20.56 0.41
N GLY A 740 5.08 -21.17 -0.75
CA GLY A 740 5.37 -20.62 -2.07
C GLY A 740 6.87 -20.55 -2.40
N ARG A 741 7.74 -21.15 -1.59
CA ARG A 741 9.19 -21.14 -1.76
C ARG A 741 9.62 -22.32 -2.63
N ARG A 742 10.33 -22.02 -3.73
CA ARG A 742 10.82 -23.04 -4.65
C ARG A 742 12.16 -23.61 -4.21
N SER A 743 12.27 -24.93 -4.16
CA SER A 743 13.51 -25.62 -3.82
C SER A 743 14.46 -25.65 -5.02
N PRO A 744 15.77 -25.34 -4.84
CA PRO A 744 16.75 -25.41 -5.94
C PRO A 744 17.10 -26.87 -6.23
N VAL A 745 17.07 -27.24 -7.51
CA VAL A 745 17.39 -28.58 -8.03
C VAL A 745 18.55 -28.47 -9.03
N LYS A 746 19.46 -29.42 -9.06
CA LYS A 746 20.58 -29.43 -10.03
C LYS A 746 20.05 -29.67 -11.45
N SER A 747 20.48 -28.83 -12.39
CA SER A 747 20.14 -29.01 -13.82
C SER A 747 20.93 -30.11 -14.51
N GLY A 748 22.05 -30.56 -13.93
CA GLY A 748 23.04 -31.46 -14.55
C GLY A 748 24.14 -30.73 -15.28
N GLU A 749 24.06 -29.44 -15.48
CA GLU A 749 25.10 -28.60 -16.10
C GLU A 749 26.06 -28.01 -15.06
N GLN A 750 27.34 -27.85 -15.47
CA GLN A 750 28.35 -27.19 -14.64
C GLN A 750 29.06 -26.07 -15.40
N PHE A 751 29.50 -25.07 -14.66
CA PHE A 751 30.27 -23.93 -15.20
C PHE A 751 31.31 -23.45 -14.19
N THR A 752 32.23 -22.59 -14.63
CA THR A 752 33.25 -22.03 -13.73
C THR A 752 33.22 -20.51 -13.71
N ILE A 753 33.48 -19.92 -12.55
CA ILE A 753 33.67 -18.46 -12.38
C ILE A 753 35.05 -18.18 -11.77
N PRO A 754 35.65 -16.99 -11.99
CA PRO A 754 36.88 -16.58 -11.31
C PRO A 754 36.69 -16.56 -9.80
N CYS A 755 37.64 -17.16 -9.06
CA CYS A 755 37.55 -17.21 -7.60
C CYS A 755 38.88 -17.58 -6.94
N ASP A 756 39.51 -16.67 -6.25
CA ASP A 756 40.72 -16.89 -5.46
C ASP A 756 40.43 -17.32 -4.03
N MET A 757 39.26 -16.89 -3.53
CA MET A 757 38.78 -17.20 -2.17
C MET A 757 37.25 -17.33 -2.15
N VAL A 758 36.75 -18.30 -1.42
CA VAL A 758 35.33 -18.44 -1.09
C VAL A 758 35.11 -18.00 0.36
N ILE A 759 34.10 -17.13 0.54
CA ILE A 759 33.58 -16.78 1.87
C ILE A 759 32.26 -17.50 2.07
N SER A 760 32.21 -18.39 3.06
CA SER A 760 31.00 -19.14 3.40
C SER A 760 30.10 -18.32 4.32
N ALA A 761 28.94 -17.88 3.80
CA ALA A 761 27.89 -17.16 4.52
C ALA A 761 26.55 -17.94 4.46
N VAL A 762 26.64 -19.27 4.67
CA VAL A 762 25.52 -20.21 4.56
C VAL A 762 24.72 -20.38 5.88
N GLY A 763 24.87 -19.47 6.80
CA GLY A 763 24.21 -19.42 8.09
C GLY A 763 25.22 -19.63 9.24
N GLU A 764 24.84 -19.18 10.39
CA GLU A 764 25.55 -19.34 11.66
C GLU A 764 24.79 -20.35 12.54
N GLN A 765 25.50 -20.96 13.49
CA GLN A 765 24.95 -21.97 14.39
C GLN A 765 25.27 -21.66 15.84
N VAL A 766 24.41 -22.11 16.73
CA VAL A 766 24.64 -22.05 18.17
C VAL A 766 25.79 -22.97 18.56
N ASP A 767 26.55 -22.61 19.61
CA ASP A 767 27.61 -23.45 20.13
C ASP A 767 27.04 -24.57 21.00
N ALA A 768 26.64 -25.69 20.35
CA ALA A 768 26.06 -26.84 21.00
C ALA A 768 27.02 -27.49 22.05
N GLU A 769 28.35 -27.41 21.84
CA GLU A 769 29.32 -27.95 22.78
C GLU A 769 29.29 -27.17 24.10
N LEU A 770 29.19 -25.81 24.01
CA LEU A 770 29.05 -24.96 25.17
C LEU A 770 27.77 -25.26 25.96
N MET A 771 26.66 -25.46 25.27
CA MET A 771 25.38 -25.80 25.88
C MET A 771 25.42 -27.16 26.57
N ALA A 772 25.95 -28.18 25.91
CA ALA A 772 26.08 -29.52 26.45
C ALA A 772 27.04 -29.55 27.67
N ALA A 773 28.14 -28.78 27.64
CA ALA A 773 29.08 -28.64 28.78
C ALA A 773 28.42 -28.04 30.04
N ASN A 774 27.27 -27.33 29.86
CA ASN A 774 26.50 -26.78 30.97
C ASN A 774 25.23 -27.62 31.26
N GLY A 775 25.09 -28.82 30.65
CA GLY A 775 23.95 -29.71 30.86
C GLY A 775 22.67 -29.25 30.20
N ILE A 776 22.75 -28.33 29.21
CA ILE A 776 21.62 -27.75 28.52
C ILE A 776 21.31 -28.55 27.23
N GLU A 777 20.08 -29.03 27.12
CA GLU A 777 19.55 -29.72 25.92
C GLU A 777 18.94 -28.72 24.97
N MET A 778 19.41 -28.71 23.69
CA MET A 778 19.00 -27.73 22.67
C MET A 778 17.63 -28.03 22.05
N GLU A 779 17.11 -29.25 22.15
CA GLU A 779 15.86 -29.67 21.47
C GLU A 779 14.58 -29.18 22.19
N ARG A 780 14.69 -28.67 23.42
CA ARG A 780 13.54 -28.21 24.19
C ARG A 780 13.16 -26.78 23.85
N LYS A 781 12.22 -26.62 22.94
CA LYS A 781 11.57 -25.34 22.60
C LYS A 781 10.36 -25.13 23.52
N GLY A 782 10.59 -24.62 24.73
CA GLY A 782 9.48 -24.22 25.62
C GLY A 782 9.13 -22.74 25.44
N PRO A 783 7.87 -22.33 25.63
CA PRO A 783 7.43 -20.93 25.47
C PRO A 783 8.04 -19.97 26.50
N ALA A 784 8.64 -20.49 27.57
CA ALA A 784 9.16 -19.69 28.69
C ALA A 784 10.68 -19.49 28.68
N PHE A 785 11.40 -19.78 27.61
CA PHE A 785 12.87 -19.71 27.51
C PHE A 785 13.63 -20.55 28.55
N GLU A 786 12.98 -21.19 29.52
CA GLU A 786 13.61 -22.03 30.52
C GLU A 786 14.11 -23.34 29.89
N THR A 787 15.33 -23.71 30.20
CA THR A 787 15.97 -24.94 29.74
C THR A 787 15.55 -26.15 30.59
N ASN A 788 16.09 -27.33 30.27
CA ASN A 788 15.97 -28.51 31.12
C ASN A 788 16.65 -28.35 32.49
N VAL A 789 17.49 -27.31 32.68
CA VAL A 789 18.17 -27.02 33.96
C VAL A 789 17.43 -25.92 34.72
N PRO A 790 16.77 -26.22 35.85
CA PRO A 790 15.93 -25.25 36.56
C PRO A 790 16.72 -23.94 36.91
N GLY A 791 16.02 -22.80 36.62
CA GLY A 791 16.59 -21.47 36.82
C GLY A 791 17.62 -21.05 35.76
N VAL A 792 17.75 -21.84 34.69
CA VAL A 792 18.60 -21.52 33.54
C VAL A 792 17.75 -21.30 32.30
N TYR A 793 17.93 -20.15 31.66
CA TYR A 793 17.17 -19.68 30.50
C TYR A 793 18.08 -19.48 29.30
N CYS A 794 17.53 -19.55 28.11
CA CYS A 794 18.22 -19.33 26.85
C CYS A 794 17.44 -18.37 25.97
N ALA A 795 18.04 -17.26 25.49
CA ALA A 795 17.33 -16.26 24.70
C ALA A 795 18.19 -15.70 23.55
N GLY A 796 17.53 -15.02 22.62
CA GLY A 796 18.13 -14.48 21.41
C GLY A 796 18.63 -15.57 20.47
N ASP A 797 19.66 -15.29 19.69
CA ASP A 797 20.19 -16.26 18.71
C ASP A 797 20.65 -17.57 19.33
N ALA A 798 20.99 -17.58 20.62
CA ALA A 798 21.33 -18.80 21.35
C ALA A 798 20.14 -19.76 21.51
N HIS A 799 18.91 -19.22 21.47
CA HIS A 799 17.66 -20.00 21.57
C HIS A 799 17.06 -20.31 20.20
N ARG A 800 16.91 -19.28 19.37
CA ARG A 800 16.15 -19.37 18.10
C ARG A 800 17.01 -19.58 16.85
N GLY A 801 18.35 -19.54 16.98
CA GLY A 801 19.25 -19.40 15.84
C GLY A 801 19.40 -17.93 15.38
N PRO A 802 20.19 -17.67 14.33
CA PRO A 802 20.43 -16.32 13.83
C PRO A 802 19.14 -15.56 13.51
N ALA A 803 18.98 -14.41 14.16
CA ALA A 803 17.81 -13.55 14.05
C ALA A 803 18.20 -12.05 14.08
N THR A 804 17.20 -11.17 14.15
CA THR A 804 17.45 -9.72 14.24
C THR A 804 17.72 -9.26 15.67
N VAL A 805 18.42 -8.13 15.80
CA VAL A 805 18.66 -7.50 17.11
C VAL A 805 17.35 -7.23 17.87
N VAL A 806 16.30 -6.81 17.15
CA VAL A 806 15.00 -6.47 17.76
C VAL A 806 14.30 -7.70 18.33
N GLU A 807 14.42 -8.85 17.66
CA GLU A 807 13.90 -10.13 18.19
C GLU A 807 14.66 -10.56 19.44
N GLY A 808 15.96 -10.30 19.49
CA GLY A 808 16.76 -10.49 20.70
C GLY A 808 16.36 -9.58 21.87
N ILE A 809 15.94 -8.33 21.57
CA ILE A 809 15.39 -7.40 22.56
C ILE A 809 14.03 -7.90 23.08
N ALA A 810 13.17 -8.42 22.19
CA ALA A 810 11.88 -9.00 22.58
C ALA A 810 12.04 -10.18 23.56
N ASP A 811 12.97 -11.09 23.26
CA ASP A 811 13.30 -12.19 24.17
C ASP A 811 13.83 -11.69 25.52
N ALA A 812 14.67 -10.66 25.50
CA ALA A 812 15.26 -10.07 26.70
C ALA A 812 14.20 -9.41 27.59
N ALA A 813 13.24 -8.69 27.00
CA ALA A 813 12.12 -8.10 27.73
C ALA A 813 11.26 -9.18 28.40
N ARG A 814 10.91 -10.21 27.65
CA ARG A 814 10.10 -11.33 28.18
C ARG A 814 10.84 -12.12 29.27
N PHE A 815 12.14 -12.32 29.13
CA PHE A 815 12.95 -12.91 30.20
C PHE A 815 12.93 -12.04 31.46
N ALA A 816 13.06 -10.73 31.31
CA ALA A 816 13.02 -9.81 32.47
C ALA A 816 11.65 -9.88 33.16
N GLU A 817 10.54 -9.89 32.45
CA GLU A 817 9.18 -10.09 32.98
C GLU A 817 9.03 -11.40 33.77
N ILE A 818 9.60 -12.50 33.25
CA ILE A 818 9.58 -13.82 33.95
C ILE A 818 10.34 -13.69 35.28
N VAL A 819 11.51 -13.06 35.29
CA VAL A 819 12.31 -12.89 36.51
C VAL A 819 11.59 -11.95 37.47
N VAL A 820 11.06 -10.84 37.01
CA VAL A 820 10.38 -9.83 37.84
C VAL A 820 9.04 -10.36 38.37
N GLY A 821 8.30 -11.11 37.53
CA GLY A 821 7.00 -11.71 37.85
C GLY A 821 5.79 -10.90 37.38
N HIS A 822 6.01 -9.77 36.73
CA HIS A 822 4.94 -8.93 36.15
C HIS A 822 5.48 -8.18 34.92
N PRO A 823 4.63 -7.76 33.98
CA PRO A 823 5.03 -6.89 32.87
C PRO A 823 5.40 -5.49 33.39
N HIS A 824 6.30 -4.82 32.67
CA HIS A 824 6.61 -3.42 32.96
C HIS A 824 5.47 -2.51 32.54
N ILE A 825 5.05 -1.61 33.44
CA ILE A 825 3.99 -0.64 33.20
C ILE A 825 4.64 0.74 32.96
N TYR A 826 4.21 1.40 31.90
CA TYR A 826 4.63 2.75 31.57
C TYR A 826 3.48 3.55 30.97
N ASP A 827 3.56 4.86 31.06
CA ASP A 827 2.57 5.77 30.49
C ASP A 827 3.11 6.41 29.20
N ILE A 828 2.23 6.53 28.20
CA ILE A 828 2.53 7.32 27.01
C ILE A 828 2.37 8.79 27.38
N PRO A 829 3.39 9.65 27.11
CA PRO A 829 3.27 11.08 27.42
C PRO A 829 2.09 11.72 26.68
N ALA A 830 1.29 12.53 27.36
CA ALA A 830 0.13 13.23 26.76
C ALA A 830 0.52 14.12 25.56
N GLU A 831 1.76 14.58 25.52
CA GLU A 831 2.30 15.33 24.38
C GLU A 831 2.38 14.48 23.08
N ALA A 832 2.30 13.15 23.17
CA ALA A 832 2.25 12.24 22.04
C ALA A 832 0.85 12.15 21.41
N ASP A 833 -0.18 12.62 22.12
CA ASP A 833 -1.56 12.57 21.67
C ASP A 833 -1.77 13.43 20.40
N VAL A 834 -2.57 12.89 19.49
CA VAL A 834 -2.99 13.54 18.26
C VAL A 834 -4.50 13.54 18.23
N THR A 835 -5.08 14.71 17.94
CA THR A 835 -6.54 14.81 17.78
C THR A 835 -6.97 14.06 16.50
N GLU A 836 -8.20 13.57 16.50
CA GLU A 836 -8.79 12.97 15.29
C GLU A 836 -8.80 13.93 14.12
N PHE A 837 -9.11 15.19 14.37
CA PHE A 837 -9.05 16.26 13.37
C PHE A 837 -7.65 16.36 12.72
N ASP A 838 -6.57 16.37 13.51
CA ASP A 838 -5.20 16.44 12.99
C ASP A 838 -4.80 15.17 12.23
N ALA A 839 -5.27 14.00 12.69
CA ALA A 839 -5.02 12.73 11.99
C ALA A 839 -5.78 12.66 10.66
N GLN A 840 -7.06 13.07 10.65
CA GLN A 840 -7.90 13.07 9.46
C GLN A 840 -7.40 14.07 8.42
N ALA A 841 -6.87 15.23 8.84
CA ALA A 841 -6.28 16.22 7.94
C ALA A 841 -5.11 15.69 7.09
N LYS A 842 -4.49 14.56 7.48
CA LYS A 842 -3.40 13.91 6.76
C LYS A 842 -3.87 12.81 5.79
N LYS A 843 -5.12 12.36 5.92
CA LYS A 843 -5.69 11.32 5.05
C LYS A 843 -5.84 11.84 3.62
N GLY A 844 -5.61 10.99 2.65
CA GLY A 844 -5.69 11.34 1.24
C GLY A 844 -4.53 12.16 0.70
N ILE A 845 -3.60 12.63 1.55
CA ILE A 845 -2.55 13.56 1.17
C ILE A 845 -1.22 12.85 0.97
N LEU A 846 -0.65 13.00 -0.25
CA LEU A 846 0.75 12.69 -0.52
C LEU A 846 1.61 13.85 0.00
N SER A 847 2.68 13.53 0.70
CA SER A 847 3.60 14.52 1.27
C SER A 847 5.05 14.10 1.13
N MET A 848 5.38 13.54 0.04
CA MET A 848 6.67 13.00 -0.44
C MET A 848 7.83 13.05 0.58
N ALA A 849 8.54 11.95 0.74
CA ALA A 849 9.67 11.89 1.68
C ALA A 849 10.62 13.07 1.46
N SER A 850 10.78 13.90 2.48
CA SER A 850 11.77 14.95 2.46
C SER A 850 13.16 14.35 2.75
N LYS A 851 14.23 15.06 2.35
CA LYS A 851 15.60 14.72 2.78
C LYS A 851 15.81 14.99 4.29
N CYS A 852 14.79 15.49 4.98
CA CYS A 852 14.81 15.72 6.41
C CYS A 852 14.78 14.38 7.16
N VAL A 853 15.59 14.26 8.20
CA VAL A 853 15.73 13.03 8.99
C VAL A 853 14.46 12.78 9.83
N CYS A 854 13.77 13.83 10.30
CA CYS A 854 12.51 13.68 11.04
C CYS A 854 11.35 13.61 10.07
N ASP A 855 10.65 12.50 10.06
CA ASP A 855 9.54 12.22 9.14
C ASP A 855 8.17 12.09 9.83
N GLY A 856 8.04 12.61 11.05
CA GLY A 856 6.81 12.55 11.86
C GLY A 856 5.61 13.23 11.20
N GLU A 857 5.83 14.27 10.38
CA GLU A 857 4.76 14.95 9.63
C GLU A 857 4.00 14.00 8.70
N ARG A 858 4.70 13.03 8.10
CA ARG A 858 4.11 12.07 7.18
C ARG A 858 3.38 10.91 7.86
N CYS A 859 3.46 10.79 9.17
CA CYS A 859 2.76 9.75 9.91
C CYS A 859 1.25 9.97 9.86
N LEU A 860 0.50 8.97 9.39
CA LEU A 860 -0.96 9.02 9.25
C LEU A 860 -1.71 8.82 10.57
N GLN A 861 -1.02 8.51 11.67
CA GLN A 861 -1.64 8.25 12.98
C GLN A 861 -2.76 7.20 12.92
N CYS A 862 -2.44 6.04 12.33
CA CYS A 862 -3.43 5.01 12.00
C CYS A 862 -4.12 4.37 13.20
N SER A 863 -3.57 4.49 14.42
CA SER A 863 -4.22 4.08 15.67
C SER A 863 -5.29 5.06 16.15
N THR A 864 -5.26 6.31 15.66
CA THR A 864 -6.26 7.32 15.96
C THR A 864 -7.37 7.34 14.90
N VAL A 865 -6.99 7.36 13.61
CA VAL A 865 -7.93 7.30 12.47
C VAL A 865 -7.31 6.43 11.38
N CYS A 866 -8.03 5.41 10.88
CA CYS A 866 -7.56 4.56 9.79
C CYS A 866 -8.25 4.88 8.45
N GLU A 867 -9.55 4.67 8.33
CA GLU A 867 -10.42 4.97 7.18
C GLU A 867 -10.00 4.36 5.82
N ASN A 868 -9.05 3.42 5.78
CA ASN A 868 -8.59 2.85 4.52
C ASN A 868 -9.71 2.19 3.70
N CYS A 869 -10.66 1.51 4.37
CA CYS A 869 -11.81 0.87 3.72
C CYS A 869 -12.87 1.89 3.25
N VAL A 870 -12.96 3.05 3.89
CA VAL A 870 -13.82 4.17 3.50
C VAL A 870 -13.25 4.83 2.25
N ASP A 871 -11.97 5.21 2.28
CA ASP A 871 -11.29 5.88 1.17
C ASP A 871 -11.30 5.06 -0.11
N SER A 872 -10.99 3.76 0.01
CA SER A 872 -10.82 2.87 -1.14
C SER A 872 -12.14 2.34 -1.71
N CYS A 873 -13.28 2.54 -1.01
CA CYS A 873 -14.57 2.08 -1.50
C CYS A 873 -15.06 2.96 -2.67
N PRO A 874 -15.15 2.44 -3.91
CA PRO A 874 -15.65 3.23 -5.03
C PRO A 874 -17.10 3.68 -4.80
N ASN A 875 -17.93 2.81 -4.23
CA ASN A 875 -19.37 3.04 -4.07
C ASN A 875 -19.73 3.80 -2.78
N ARG A 876 -18.72 4.14 -1.94
CA ARG A 876 -18.92 4.85 -0.65
C ARG A 876 -19.79 4.07 0.35
N ALA A 877 -19.76 2.74 0.27
CA ALA A 877 -20.53 1.85 1.15
C ALA A 877 -20.00 1.78 2.59
N ASN A 878 -18.73 2.11 2.84
CA ASN A 878 -18.19 2.24 4.20
C ASN A 878 -18.21 3.70 4.59
N VAL A 879 -18.83 4.02 5.72
CA VAL A 879 -19.09 5.40 6.17
C VAL A 879 -18.55 5.60 7.58
N VAL A 880 -17.96 6.75 7.83
CA VAL A 880 -17.48 7.16 9.16
C VAL A 880 -18.62 7.75 9.95
N ILE A 881 -18.83 7.25 11.17
CA ILE A 881 -19.77 7.78 12.14
C ILE A 881 -18.98 8.50 13.24
N LYS A 882 -19.17 9.81 13.38
CA LYS A 882 -18.56 10.63 14.44
C LYS A 882 -19.41 10.50 15.71
N MET A 883 -18.84 9.90 16.74
CA MET A 883 -19.52 9.64 18.00
C MET A 883 -19.60 10.91 18.87
N ALA A 884 -20.45 10.90 19.91
CA ALA A 884 -20.64 12.06 20.78
C ALA A 884 -19.43 12.39 21.67
N ASP A 885 -18.59 11.39 21.97
CA ASP A 885 -17.35 11.54 22.73
C ASP A 885 -16.18 12.03 21.88
N GLY A 886 -16.39 12.19 20.57
CA GLY A 886 -15.37 12.57 19.59
C GLY A 886 -14.66 11.40 18.94
N SER A 887 -14.96 10.16 19.31
CA SER A 887 -14.44 8.96 18.64
C SER A 887 -15.12 8.74 17.28
N HIS A 888 -14.51 7.90 16.45
CA HIS A 888 -15.04 7.53 15.14
C HIS A 888 -15.30 6.03 15.07
N GLU A 889 -16.43 5.66 14.47
CA GLU A 889 -16.72 4.28 14.10
C GLU A 889 -16.94 4.17 12.60
N ILE A 890 -16.75 2.97 12.06
CA ILE A 890 -17.00 2.70 10.64
C ILE A 890 -18.15 1.72 10.52
N VAL A 891 -19.21 2.14 9.83
CA VAL A 891 -20.35 1.29 9.49
C VAL A 891 -20.33 0.96 7.99
N HIS A 892 -20.90 -0.20 7.66
CA HIS A 892 -21.12 -0.64 6.30
C HIS A 892 -22.60 -0.41 5.91
N VAL A 893 -22.84 0.14 4.73
CA VAL A 893 -24.21 0.34 4.18
C VAL A 893 -24.44 -0.71 3.10
N ASP A 894 -25.22 -1.73 3.41
CA ASP A 894 -25.38 -2.95 2.60
C ASP A 894 -25.76 -2.66 1.14
N LYS A 895 -26.81 -1.86 0.94
CA LYS A 895 -27.37 -1.57 -0.38
C LYS A 895 -26.43 -0.82 -1.34
N MET A 896 -25.35 -0.23 -0.84
CA MET A 896 -24.35 0.49 -1.64
C MET A 896 -23.20 -0.41 -2.05
N CYS A 897 -23.06 -1.58 -1.43
CA CYS A 897 -21.98 -2.51 -1.69
C CYS A 897 -22.30 -3.43 -2.87
N ASN A 898 -21.30 -3.72 -3.72
CA ASN A 898 -21.35 -4.74 -4.76
C ASN A 898 -20.24 -5.79 -4.57
N GLU A 899 -19.71 -5.92 -3.36
CA GLU A 899 -18.71 -6.93 -2.98
C GLU A 899 -17.48 -7.00 -3.91
N CYS A 900 -17.06 -5.85 -4.43
CA CYS A 900 -15.92 -5.80 -5.36
C CYS A 900 -14.58 -6.25 -4.75
N GLY A 901 -14.48 -6.37 -3.42
CA GLY A 901 -13.29 -6.83 -2.69
C GLY A 901 -12.21 -5.77 -2.49
N ASN A 902 -12.40 -4.54 -2.96
CA ASN A 902 -11.35 -3.53 -2.92
C ASN A 902 -10.97 -3.10 -1.49
N CYS A 903 -11.93 -2.93 -0.59
CA CYS A 903 -11.69 -2.54 0.82
C CYS A 903 -10.90 -3.60 1.59
N THR A 904 -11.13 -4.88 1.31
CA THR A 904 -10.42 -6.01 1.90
C THR A 904 -8.90 -5.90 1.78
N GLN A 905 -8.40 -5.39 0.65
CA GLN A 905 -6.96 -5.28 0.39
C GLN A 905 -6.25 -4.28 1.30
N PHE A 906 -6.95 -3.24 1.72
CA PHE A 906 -6.40 -2.11 2.47
C PHE A 906 -6.70 -2.16 3.97
N CYS A 907 -7.56 -3.09 4.41
CA CYS A 907 -7.80 -3.34 5.81
C CYS A 907 -6.53 -3.89 6.48
N PRO A 908 -6.10 -3.34 7.63
CA PRO A 908 -4.94 -3.85 8.36
C PRO A 908 -5.18 -5.19 9.05
N TYR A 909 -6.40 -5.71 9.04
CA TYR A 909 -6.77 -7.02 9.57
C TYR A 909 -6.94 -8.05 8.45
N ALA A 910 -6.83 -9.34 8.79
CA ALA A 910 -7.16 -10.46 7.90
C ALA A 910 -8.68 -10.64 7.82
N SER A 911 -9.37 -9.61 7.32
CA SER A 911 -10.82 -9.45 7.33
C SER A 911 -11.33 -8.82 6.04
N GLU A 912 -12.62 -8.95 5.84
CA GLU A 912 -13.38 -8.35 4.74
C GLU A 912 -14.35 -7.30 5.29
N PRO A 913 -14.03 -5.99 5.25
CA PRO A 913 -14.85 -4.94 5.87
C PRO A 913 -16.32 -4.93 5.43
N CYS A 914 -16.62 -5.36 4.21
CA CYS A 914 -18.00 -5.48 3.73
C CYS A 914 -18.80 -6.61 4.43
N HIS A 915 -18.11 -7.57 5.05
CA HIS A 915 -18.74 -8.67 5.79
C HIS A 915 -18.60 -8.51 7.31
N ASP A 916 -17.48 -7.98 7.75
CA ASP A 916 -17.08 -8.01 9.17
C ASP A 916 -17.41 -6.72 9.93
N LYS A 917 -17.81 -5.63 9.24
CA LYS A 917 -18.18 -4.38 9.89
C LYS A 917 -19.66 -4.32 10.25
N PHE A 918 -20.01 -3.54 11.29
CA PHE A 918 -21.41 -3.31 11.66
C PHE A 918 -22.16 -2.72 10.47
N THR A 919 -23.25 -3.39 10.06
CA THR A 919 -23.95 -3.16 8.80
C THR A 919 -25.28 -2.45 9.01
N LEU A 920 -25.55 -1.44 8.20
CA LEU A 920 -26.88 -0.81 8.10
C LEU A 920 -27.62 -1.46 6.94
N PHE A 921 -28.75 -2.11 7.27
CA PHE A 921 -29.67 -2.71 6.32
C PHE A 921 -30.82 -1.76 5.99
N GLN A 922 -31.30 -1.79 4.76
CA GLN A 922 -32.44 -0.98 4.30
C GLN A 922 -33.75 -1.77 4.27
N THR A 923 -33.70 -3.11 4.15
CA THR A 923 -34.87 -3.96 4.12
C THR A 923 -34.69 -5.21 4.99
N LYS A 924 -35.80 -5.87 5.34
CA LYS A 924 -35.78 -7.17 6.05
C LYS A 924 -35.14 -8.26 5.20
N GLU A 925 -35.41 -8.22 3.90
CA GLU A 925 -34.86 -9.16 2.92
C GLU A 925 -33.35 -9.06 2.86
N ASP A 926 -32.78 -7.84 2.78
CA ASP A 926 -31.32 -7.61 2.78
C ASP A 926 -30.69 -8.19 4.05
N MET A 927 -31.34 -7.95 5.20
CA MET A 927 -30.86 -8.48 6.48
C MET A 927 -30.98 -10.00 6.56
N ASP A 928 -32.08 -10.59 6.08
CA ASP A 928 -32.32 -12.04 6.18
C ASP A 928 -31.40 -12.82 5.23
N GLU A 929 -30.97 -12.25 4.12
CA GLU A 929 -29.98 -12.80 3.16
C GLU A 929 -28.53 -12.60 3.59
N SER A 930 -28.25 -11.82 4.65
CA SER A 930 -26.91 -11.52 5.15
C SER A 930 -26.60 -12.28 6.45
N GLU A 931 -25.32 -12.56 6.70
CA GLU A 931 -24.81 -13.06 7.99
C GLU A 931 -24.14 -11.95 8.83
N ASN A 932 -24.01 -10.73 8.31
CA ASN A 932 -23.35 -9.62 8.99
C ASN A 932 -24.08 -9.21 10.27
N TYR A 933 -23.35 -8.87 11.31
CA TYR A 933 -23.88 -8.12 12.44
C TYR A 933 -24.32 -6.73 11.98
N GLY A 934 -25.52 -6.30 12.37
CA GLY A 934 -26.02 -5.03 11.88
C GLY A 934 -27.44 -4.73 12.29
N VAL A 935 -27.91 -3.55 11.90
CA VAL A 935 -29.20 -3.00 12.31
C VAL A 935 -30.05 -2.60 11.09
N LEU A 936 -31.35 -2.85 11.21
CA LEU A 936 -32.39 -2.34 10.35
C LEU A 936 -33.32 -1.44 11.19
N PHE A 937 -33.48 -0.20 10.82
CA PHE A 937 -34.47 0.71 11.44
C PHE A 937 -35.84 0.43 10.85
N GLU A 938 -36.79 0.00 11.67
CA GLU A 938 -38.20 -0.19 11.29
C GLU A 938 -38.99 1.11 11.42
N ASP A 939 -38.67 1.91 12.44
CA ASP A 939 -39.08 3.30 12.62
C ASP A 939 -38.06 4.04 13.52
N ASP A 940 -38.40 5.23 14.01
CA ASP A 940 -37.43 6.06 14.78
C ASP A 940 -36.98 5.41 16.10
N ASP A 941 -37.80 4.56 16.72
CA ASP A 941 -37.51 3.95 18.01
C ASP A 941 -37.38 2.42 17.95
N MET A 942 -37.92 1.76 16.92
CA MET A 942 -37.87 0.30 16.79
C MET A 942 -36.80 -0.13 15.78
N VAL A 943 -35.92 -0.99 16.25
CA VAL A 943 -34.85 -1.56 15.40
C VAL A 943 -34.83 -3.08 15.45
N ARG A 944 -34.51 -3.69 14.31
CA ARG A 944 -34.18 -5.11 14.19
C ARG A 944 -32.67 -5.24 14.16
N LEU A 945 -32.09 -5.89 15.15
CA LEU A 945 -30.67 -6.04 15.32
C LEU A 945 -30.24 -7.50 15.17
N ARG A 946 -29.21 -7.78 14.37
CA ARG A 946 -28.48 -9.05 14.37
C ARG A 946 -27.17 -8.87 15.14
N TYR A 947 -27.03 -9.65 16.20
CA TYR A 947 -25.85 -9.68 17.06
C TYR A 947 -25.62 -11.13 17.55
N GLU A 948 -24.72 -11.37 18.50
CA GLU A 948 -24.28 -12.70 18.99
C GLU A 948 -25.41 -13.70 19.24
N ASP A 949 -26.53 -13.24 19.80
CA ASP A 949 -27.70 -14.08 20.13
C ASP A 949 -28.71 -14.24 18.95
N GLY A 950 -28.33 -13.83 17.74
CA GLY A 950 -29.19 -13.87 16.55
C GLY A 950 -29.92 -12.57 16.29
N VAL A 951 -31.11 -12.63 15.67
CA VAL A 951 -31.90 -11.45 15.29
C VAL A 951 -32.98 -11.18 16.34
N LYS A 952 -33.00 -9.95 16.87
CA LYS A 952 -33.98 -9.52 17.87
C LYS A 952 -34.50 -8.10 17.53
N GLU A 953 -35.69 -7.79 18.02
CA GLU A 953 -36.25 -6.42 17.97
C GLU A 953 -35.96 -5.71 19.29
N TYR A 954 -35.60 -4.44 19.21
CA TYR A 954 -35.29 -3.58 20.33
C TYR A 954 -36.05 -2.25 20.21
N ASP A 955 -36.57 -1.77 21.36
CA ASP A 955 -37.15 -0.43 21.51
C ASP A 955 -36.05 0.50 22.05
N LEU A 956 -35.53 1.39 21.22
CA LEU A 956 -34.46 2.34 21.58
C LEU A 956 -34.92 3.40 22.58
N ALA A 957 -36.23 3.57 22.80
CA ALA A 957 -36.77 4.44 23.83
C ALA A 957 -36.78 3.77 25.23
N SER A 958 -36.58 2.43 25.29
CA SER A 958 -36.51 1.67 26.53
C SER A 958 -35.11 1.77 27.15
N CYS A 959 -35.07 1.98 28.48
CA CYS A 959 -33.80 1.97 29.25
C CYS A 959 -33.33 0.57 29.64
N ASP A 960 -34.08 -0.48 29.31
CA ASP A 960 -33.81 -1.87 29.72
C ASP A 960 -33.29 -2.74 28.59
N ASN A 961 -32.59 -2.15 27.62
CA ASN A 961 -31.96 -2.89 26.52
C ASN A 961 -30.73 -3.65 27.01
N ASP A 962 -30.66 -4.95 26.71
CA ASP A 962 -29.50 -5.80 27.02
C ASP A 962 -28.47 -5.74 25.86
N LEU A 963 -27.97 -4.51 25.57
CA LEU A 963 -26.99 -4.24 24.52
C LEU A 963 -25.66 -3.76 25.11
N PRO A 964 -24.51 -4.06 24.49
CA PRO A 964 -23.27 -3.40 24.84
C PRO A 964 -23.39 -1.88 24.68
N VAL A 965 -22.93 -1.13 25.68
CA VAL A 965 -23.08 0.33 25.75
C VAL A 965 -22.55 1.05 24.51
N GLU A 966 -21.41 0.59 24.00
CA GLU A 966 -20.78 1.17 22.79
C GLU A 966 -21.63 0.91 21.55
N LEU A 967 -22.25 -0.27 21.43
CA LEU A 967 -23.10 -0.63 20.29
C LEU A 967 -24.42 0.16 20.33
N GLU A 968 -25.04 0.28 21.49
CA GLU A 968 -26.24 1.11 21.67
C GLU A 968 -25.94 2.57 21.34
N ALA A 969 -24.81 3.12 21.79
CA ALA A 969 -24.39 4.48 21.50
C ALA A 969 -24.18 4.69 19.97
N LEU A 970 -23.62 3.69 19.26
CA LEU A 970 -23.49 3.75 17.81
C LEU A 970 -24.87 3.79 17.13
N ILE A 971 -25.78 2.90 17.48
CA ILE A 971 -27.12 2.81 16.88
C ILE A 971 -27.88 4.12 17.11
N LEU A 972 -27.87 4.66 18.34
CA LEU A 972 -28.49 5.93 18.66
C LEU A 972 -27.87 7.10 17.88
N THR A 973 -26.54 7.11 17.73
CA THR A 973 -25.85 8.14 16.94
C THR A 973 -26.27 8.08 15.47
N VAL A 974 -26.39 6.88 14.90
CA VAL A 974 -26.87 6.68 13.52
C VAL A 974 -28.30 7.18 13.37
N ARG A 975 -29.21 6.83 14.29
CA ARG A 975 -30.58 7.31 14.28
C ARG A 975 -30.66 8.83 14.30
N ASP A 976 -29.95 9.46 15.23
CA ASP A 976 -30.13 10.89 15.54
C ASP A 976 -29.42 11.82 14.54
N LYS A 977 -28.30 11.35 13.92
CA LYS A 977 -27.45 12.19 13.06
C LYS A 977 -27.27 11.68 11.63
N TYR A 978 -27.44 10.39 11.39
CA TYR A 978 -27.13 9.76 10.11
C TYR A 978 -28.33 9.03 9.51
N SER A 979 -29.56 9.44 9.84
CA SER A 979 -30.79 8.82 9.30
C SER A 979 -30.83 8.77 7.78
N TYR A 980 -30.16 9.69 7.10
CA TYR A 980 -30.04 9.70 5.63
C TYR A 980 -29.28 8.48 5.07
N LEU A 981 -28.62 7.66 5.88
CA LEU A 981 -27.95 6.44 5.44
C LEU A 981 -28.90 5.27 5.20
N TYR A 982 -30.09 5.28 5.80
CA TYR A 982 -31.06 4.19 5.73
C TYR A 982 -32.47 4.61 5.30
N THR A 983 -32.76 5.90 5.06
CA THR A 983 -34.04 6.43 4.58
C THR A 983 -34.17 6.51 3.05
#